data_e526f01dee80c504f8e0496d8a59d81d
#
_entry.id   e526f01dee80c504f8e0496d8a59d81d
#
_cell.length_a   1.000
_cell.length_b   1.000
_cell.length_c   1.000
_cell.angle_alpha   90.00
_cell.angle_beta   90.00
_cell.angle_gamma   90.00
#
_symmetry.space_group_name_H-M   'P 1'
#
loop_
_entity.id
_entity.type
_entity.pdbx_description
1 polymer ?
#
loop_
_entity_poly.entity_id
_entity_poly.type
_entity_poly.pdbx_seq_one_letter_code
_entity_poly.pdbx_strand_id
1 'polypeptide(L)'
;MSKPLNPAAHGPQRFFKREMSWLAFNRRVLEEAGNLAHPLLERLRFLSISGANIDEFFMTRVAGLTGQTLRGIEDLSMDGRTPGQQLESIATEADALVVAQQEEWIILREALGDHGLRVVGADELSAGEAEWLSKQFREQILPVLTPQAIDPSHPFPFIPNRGFSLVFTLEHGKHREQVIEVLMIPSTLARFLRLPDEGKGVRFIAIEAVITAHFDQLFPGFTKLADGAFRLLRDSDIEVDDEAEDLIRYFRSAIKRRRRGRVIRIEFDSDTPPDLEELVREGVGAKSALVAESAGLIGIADLALLVETDLPQLKFEPYSPRFPERILEQDGDCFAAIRAKDFVIHHPYESFEAVVAFLRQAAEDPDVVAVKQTMYRAGKQSAIVDALVAAAEAGKSVTAVVELKARFDEEQNLLWASRLERAGVQVIYGFVEWKTHAKVSMVVRREGERMRTYCHFGTGNYHPTTARIYTDLSFFTASRRAARDAAKLFNLVTGYVQPKGLELLTLSPRDLRDRLLALIEAETANARVGQPAAIWAKMNSLVDARIIDKLYEASDAGVAIDLIVRGVCCLRPGIAGLSSNIRVKSIVGRFLEHSRIFVFASGARLPHRGAKVFISSADWMPRNFDRRVEYMLPLENPTVHAQVLDQVMIANLIDNEQSWTLLPTGAYQRVVPGKRRFNLHHYFMTNPSLSGRGHALAGKEVPKLRLAQRGGAETR
;
A
#
# COMPACT_ATOMS: atom_id res chain seq x y z
N MET A 1 16.19 -41.68 12.34
CA MET A 1 16.02 -40.32 11.81
C MET A 1 15.14 -40.42 10.57
N SER A 2 13.97 -39.83 10.55
CA SER A 2 13.14 -39.74 9.34
C SER A 2 13.92 -38.99 8.26
N LYS A 3 13.69 -39.38 7.00
CA LYS A 3 14.29 -38.70 5.85
C LYS A 3 13.82 -37.22 5.86
N PRO A 4 14.71 -36.23 5.66
CA PRO A 4 14.27 -34.81 5.66
C PRO A 4 13.22 -34.58 4.58
N LEU A 5 12.23 -33.75 4.91
CA LEU A 5 11.16 -33.34 4.00
C LEU A 5 11.74 -32.77 2.71
N ASN A 6 11.24 -33.23 1.57
CA ASN A 6 11.44 -32.61 0.28
C ASN A 6 10.13 -31.88 -0.13
N PRO A 7 10.01 -30.58 0.09
CA PRO A 7 8.79 -29.84 -0.24
C PRO A 7 8.39 -29.96 -1.73
N ALA A 8 9.38 -30.08 -2.63
CA ALA A 8 9.15 -30.21 -4.06
C ALA A 8 8.35 -31.45 -4.42
N ALA A 9 8.39 -32.51 -3.59
CA ALA A 9 7.60 -33.71 -3.80
C ALA A 9 6.07 -33.47 -3.71
N HIS A 10 5.65 -32.39 -3.06
CA HIS A 10 4.26 -31.96 -3.00
C HIS A 10 3.79 -31.20 -4.26
N GLY A 11 4.66 -30.99 -5.26
CA GLY A 11 4.31 -30.31 -6.51
C GLY A 11 3.94 -28.82 -6.34
N PRO A 12 3.41 -28.19 -7.41
CA PRO A 12 3.01 -26.77 -7.39
C PRO A 12 1.89 -26.45 -6.40
N GLN A 13 1.02 -27.42 -6.07
CA GLN A 13 -0.09 -27.22 -5.15
C GLN A 13 0.31 -26.90 -3.71
N ARG A 14 1.60 -26.98 -3.36
CA ARG A 14 2.11 -26.50 -2.07
C ARG A 14 2.09 -24.98 -1.93
N PHE A 15 1.84 -24.26 -3.02
CA PHE A 15 1.73 -22.82 -3.03
C PHE A 15 0.29 -22.37 -3.29
N PHE A 16 -0.10 -21.24 -2.68
CA PHE A 16 -1.26 -20.50 -3.12
C PHE A 16 -0.91 -19.62 -4.31
N LYS A 17 -1.89 -19.42 -5.20
CA LYS A 17 -1.78 -18.47 -6.29
C LYS A 17 -1.67 -17.05 -5.76
N ARG A 18 -0.67 -16.33 -6.23
CA ARG A 18 -0.35 -14.98 -5.78
C ARG A 18 -1.51 -14.00 -5.98
N GLU A 19 -2.14 -14.01 -7.14
CA GLU A 19 -3.22 -13.12 -7.52
C GLU A 19 -4.50 -13.41 -6.72
N MET A 20 -4.82 -14.68 -6.47
CA MET A 20 -5.94 -15.08 -5.61
C MET A 20 -5.71 -14.64 -4.17
N SER A 21 -4.49 -14.79 -3.68
CA SER A 21 -4.13 -14.29 -2.35
C SER A 21 -4.26 -12.77 -2.24
N TRP A 22 -3.99 -12.05 -3.33
CA TRP A 22 -4.19 -10.60 -3.40
C TRP A 22 -5.68 -10.23 -3.40
N LEU A 23 -6.51 -10.91 -4.18
CA LEU A 23 -7.98 -10.71 -4.18
C LEU A 23 -8.57 -11.03 -2.80
N ALA A 24 -8.10 -12.11 -2.16
CA ALA A 24 -8.48 -12.45 -0.78
C ALA A 24 -8.04 -11.37 0.23
N PHE A 25 -6.93 -10.65 0.00
CA PHE A 25 -6.58 -9.48 0.79
C PHE A 25 -7.59 -8.34 0.57
N ASN A 26 -7.95 -8.04 -0.67
CA ASN A 26 -8.91 -6.97 -0.94
C ASN A 26 -10.32 -7.30 -0.40
N ARG A 27 -10.70 -8.59 -0.36
CA ARG A 27 -11.93 -9.04 0.29
C ARG A 27 -11.91 -8.72 1.80
N ARG A 28 -10.79 -8.95 2.51
CA ARG A 28 -10.67 -8.57 3.93
C ARG A 28 -10.77 -7.04 4.15
N VAL A 29 -10.30 -6.25 3.19
CA VAL A 29 -10.50 -4.79 3.21
C VAL A 29 -11.98 -4.44 3.05
N LEU A 30 -12.69 -5.11 2.14
CA LEU A 30 -14.13 -4.95 1.96
C LEU A 30 -14.92 -5.40 3.20
N GLU A 31 -14.53 -6.49 3.86
CA GLU A 31 -15.16 -6.97 5.09
C GLU A 31 -15.12 -5.92 6.23
N GLU A 32 -14.15 -5.01 6.23
CA GLU A 32 -14.13 -3.88 7.17
C GLU A 32 -15.19 -2.82 6.86
N ALA A 33 -15.69 -2.73 5.63
CA ALA A 33 -16.84 -1.90 5.30
C ALA A 33 -18.13 -2.42 5.98
N GLY A 34 -18.28 -3.73 6.09
CA GLY A 34 -19.37 -4.39 6.85
C GLY A 34 -19.16 -4.41 8.36
N ASN A 35 -18.01 -3.99 8.89
CA ASN A 35 -17.69 -4.07 10.31
C ASN A 35 -18.38 -2.97 11.12
N LEU A 36 -19.43 -3.31 11.86
CA LEU A 36 -20.22 -2.39 12.68
C LEU A 36 -19.44 -1.76 13.85
N ALA A 37 -18.25 -2.25 14.18
CA ALA A 37 -17.38 -1.62 15.17
C ALA A 37 -16.69 -0.35 14.65
N HIS A 38 -16.74 -0.10 13.34
CA HIS A 38 -16.23 1.13 12.75
C HIS A 38 -17.32 2.19 12.60
N PRO A 39 -16.97 3.48 12.75
CA PRO A 39 -17.86 4.59 12.39
C PRO A 39 -18.25 4.53 10.92
N LEU A 40 -19.44 5.04 10.59
CA LEU A 40 -20.07 4.79 9.29
C LEU A 40 -19.28 5.35 8.09
N LEU A 41 -18.69 6.56 8.19
CA LEU A 41 -17.85 7.11 7.14
C LEU A 41 -16.52 6.36 6.99
N GLU A 42 -16.04 5.71 8.03
CA GLU A 42 -14.85 4.86 7.92
C GLU A 42 -15.17 3.53 7.24
N ARG A 43 -16.38 2.98 7.46
CA ARG A 43 -16.88 1.84 6.67
C ARG A 43 -16.96 2.18 5.18
N LEU A 44 -17.49 3.36 4.85
CA LEU A 44 -17.48 3.88 3.48
C LEU A 44 -16.06 4.06 2.93
N ARG A 45 -15.11 4.50 3.76
CA ARG A 45 -13.69 4.60 3.40
C ARG A 45 -13.10 3.24 3.03
N PHE A 46 -13.39 2.18 3.80
CA PHE A 46 -12.93 0.83 3.48
C PHE A 46 -13.52 0.33 2.16
N LEU A 47 -14.77 0.61 1.86
CA LEU A 47 -15.39 0.30 0.57
C LEU A 47 -14.66 1.02 -0.58
N SER A 48 -14.44 2.32 -0.45
CA SER A 48 -13.70 3.13 -1.43
C SER A 48 -12.26 2.62 -1.63
N ILE A 49 -11.56 2.24 -0.54
CA ILE A 49 -10.22 1.65 -0.62
C ILE A 49 -10.26 0.31 -1.37
N SER A 50 -11.28 -0.52 -1.13
CA SER A 50 -11.46 -1.79 -1.85
C SER A 50 -11.63 -1.57 -3.35
N GLY A 51 -12.39 -0.54 -3.75
CA GLY A 51 -12.53 -0.12 -5.15
C GLY A 51 -11.22 0.40 -5.76
N ALA A 52 -10.49 1.25 -5.04
CA ALA A 52 -9.21 1.77 -5.49
C ALA A 52 -8.14 0.66 -5.63
N ASN A 53 -8.17 -0.32 -4.74
CA ASN A 53 -7.29 -1.48 -4.78
C ASN A 53 -7.54 -2.33 -6.03
N ILE A 54 -8.82 -2.61 -6.39
CA ILE A 54 -9.14 -3.40 -7.57
C ILE A 54 -8.71 -2.67 -8.85
N ASP A 55 -8.90 -1.35 -8.93
CA ASP A 55 -8.41 -0.53 -10.02
C ASP A 55 -6.89 -0.69 -10.21
N GLU A 56 -6.11 -0.52 -9.14
CA GLU A 56 -4.65 -0.66 -9.19
C GLU A 56 -4.22 -2.08 -9.61
N PHE A 57 -4.92 -3.08 -9.13
CA PHE A 57 -4.67 -4.48 -9.48
C PHE A 57 -4.83 -4.72 -10.98
N PHE A 58 -5.91 -4.22 -11.58
CA PHE A 58 -6.13 -4.32 -13.03
C PHE A 58 -5.09 -3.53 -13.81
N MET A 59 -4.86 -2.27 -13.47
CA MET A 59 -3.93 -1.38 -14.17
C MET A 59 -2.47 -1.86 -14.13
N THR A 60 -2.13 -2.77 -13.24
CA THR A 60 -0.75 -3.17 -13.04
C THR A 60 -0.54 -4.68 -13.18
N ARG A 61 -1.23 -5.49 -12.37
CA ARG A 61 -0.98 -6.93 -12.33
C ARG A 61 -1.69 -7.67 -13.46
N VAL A 62 -2.97 -7.37 -13.67
CA VAL A 62 -3.74 -7.95 -14.77
C VAL A 62 -3.18 -7.48 -16.11
N ALA A 63 -2.83 -6.19 -16.22
CA ALA A 63 -2.17 -5.62 -17.39
C ALA A 63 -0.90 -6.39 -17.78
N GLY A 64 -0.04 -6.70 -16.79
CA GLY A 64 1.17 -7.49 -17.03
C GLY A 64 0.88 -8.91 -17.52
N LEU A 65 -0.10 -9.60 -16.93
CA LEU A 65 -0.52 -10.95 -17.37
C LEU A 65 -1.14 -10.93 -18.77
N THR A 66 -1.99 -9.93 -19.06
CA THR A 66 -2.57 -9.71 -20.39
C THR A 66 -1.46 -9.51 -21.44
N GLY A 67 -0.45 -8.68 -21.09
CA GLY A 67 0.70 -8.47 -21.98
C GLY A 67 1.51 -9.74 -22.23
N GLN A 68 1.68 -10.61 -21.23
CA GLN A 68 2.33 -11.91 -21.40
C GLN A 68 1.52 -12.84 -22.32
N THR A 69 0.23 -12.97 -22.07
CA THR A 69 -0.68 -13.79 -22.90
C THR A 69 -0.67 -13.37 -24.37
N LEU A 70 -0.72 -12.06 -24.64
CA LEU A 70 -0.70 -11.53 -26.01
C LEU A 70 0.64 -11.72 -26.73
N ARG A 71 1.74 -11.88 -25.99
CA ARG A 71 3.05 -12.24 -26.53
C ARG A 71 3.26 -13.76 -26.66
N GLY A 72 2.26 -14.57 -26.31
CA GLY A 72 2.35 -16.03 -26.37
C GLY A 72 3.28 -16.62 -25.31
N ILE A 73 3.50 -15.93 -24.19
CA ILE A 73 4.33 -16.43 -23.08
C ILE A 73 3.50 -17.41 -22.25
N GLU A 74 3.99 -18.64 -22.15
CA GLU A 74 3.36 -19.74 -21.41
C GLU A 74 4.13 -20.15 -20.15
N ASP A 75 5.05 -19.33 -19.67
CA ASP A 75 5.82 -19.58 -18.46
C ASP A 75 4.88 -19.83 -17.28
N LEU A 76 5.12 -20.95 -16.60
CA LEU A 76 4.28 -21.36 -15.48
C LEU A 76 4.62 -20.54 -14.23
N SER A 77 3.59 -20.08 -13.55
CA SER A 77 3.70 -19.52 -12.20
C SER A 77 4.06 -20.61 -11.18
N MET A 78 4.43 -20.20 -9.96
CA MET A 78 4.83 -21.13 -8.90
C MET A 78 3.74 -22.17 -8.54
N ASP A 79 2.48 -21.85 -8.77
CA ASP A 79 1.33 -22.76 -8.61
C ASP A 79 1.00 -23.55 -9.89
N GLY A 80 1.86 -23.48 -10.92
CA GLY A 80 1.80 -24.31 -12.12
C GLY A 80 0.80 -23.84 -13.18
N ARG A 81 0.41 -22.57 -13.23
CA ARG A 81 -0.55 -22.02 -14.19
C ARG A 81 0.08 -21.09 -15.22
N THR A 82 -0.40 -21.15 -16.46
CA THR A 82 -0.05 -20.19 -17.51
C THR A 82 -0.67 -18.81 -17.24
N PRO A 83 -0.16 -17.72 -17.85
CA PRO A 83 -0.76 -16.40 -17.74
C PRO A 83 -2.25 -16.36 -18.13
N GLY A 84 -2.67 -17.07 -19.18
CA GLY A 84 -4.08 -17.19 -19.60
C GLY A 84 -4.96 -17.81 -18.51
N GLN A 85 -4.57 -18.97 -17.97
CA GLN A 85 -5.27 -19.64 -16.87
C GLN A 85 -5.33 -18.77 -15.59
N GLN A 86 -4.34 -17.93 -15.39
CA GLN A 86 -4.37 -16.97 -14.28
C GLN A 86 -5.44 -15.90 -14.53
N LEU A 87 -5.53 -15.34 -15.74
CA LEU A 87 -6.55 -14.34 -16.11
C LEU A 87 -7.97 -14.84 -15.95
N GLU A 88 -8.28 -16.05 -16.39
CA GLU A 88 -9.61 -16.68 -16.23
C GLU A 88 -10.03 -16.76 -14.75
N SER A 89 -9.11 -17.21 -13.88
CA SER A 89 -9.40 -17.31 -12.46
C SER A 89 -9.54 -15.93 -11.80
N ILE A 90 -8.77 -14.94 -12.27
CA ILE A 90 -8.85 -13.55 -11.79
C ILE A 90 -10.19 -12.94 -12.16
N ALA A 91 -10.68 -13.15 -13.39
CA ALA A 91 -11.96 -12.61 -13.85
C ALA A 91 -13.08 -13.04 -12.90
N THR A 92 -13.23 -14.35 -12.66
CA THR A 92 -14.27 -14.90 -11.78
C THR A 92 -14.25 -14.32 -10.37
N GLU A 93 -13.07 -14.29 -9.74
CA GLU A 93 -12.96 -13.79 -8.36
C GLU A 93 -13.08 -12.26 -8.25
N ALA A 94 -12.62 -11.53 -9.27
CA ALA A 94 -12.76 -10.09 -9.32
C ALA A 94 -14.21 -9.66 -9.51
N ASP A 95 -14.96 -10.36 -10.37
CA ASP A 95 -16.38 -10.08 -10.57
C ASP A 95 -17.19 -10.35 -9.30
N ALA A 96 -16.92 -11.48 -8.61
CA ALA A 96 -17.53 -11.75 -7.31
C ALA A 96 -17.20 -10.71 -6.24
N LEU A 97 -16.00 -10.12 -6.30
CA LEU A 97 -15.62 -9.02 -5.39
C LEU A 97 -16.35 -7.71 -5.74
N VAL A 98 -16.52 -7.41 -7.03
CA VAL A 98 -17.26 -6.21 -7.49
C VAL A 98 -18.72 -6.31 -7.10
N VAL A 99 -19.37 -7.46 -7.30
CA VAL A 99 -20.75 -7.69 -6.85
C VAL A 99 -20.86 -7.42 -5.35
N ALA A 100 -19.97 -7.97 -4.53
CA ALA A 100 -19.97 -7.73 -3.08
C ALA A 100 -19.71 -6.25 -2.70
N GLN A 101 -18.93 -5.50 -3.49
CA GLN A 101 -18.76 -4.06 -3.32
C GLN A 101 -20.06 -3.28 -3.59
N GLN A 102 -20.82 -3.67 -4.62
CA GLN A 102 -22.11 -3.05 -4.93
C GLN A 102 -23.15 -3.32 -3.84
N GLU A 103 -23.24 -4.57 -3.37
CA GLU A 103 -24.11 -4.94 -2.25
C GLU A 103 -23.81 -4.12 -0.99
N GLU A 104 -22.54 -4.00 -0.63
CA GLU A 104 -22.13 -3.20 0.54
C GLU A 104 -22.39 -1.70 0.33
N TRP A 105 -22.29 -1.18 -0.90
CA TRP A 105 -22.64 0.19 -1.21
C TRP A 105 -24.13 0.47 -0.96
N ILE A 106 -25.01 -0.44 -1.38
CA ILE A 106 -26.47 -0.30 -1.15
C ILE A 106 -26.76 -0.19 0.35
N ILE A 107 -26.17 -1.08 1.17
CA ILE A 107 -26.33 -1.10 2.63
C ILE A 107 -25.79 0.20 3.25
N LEU A 108 -24.60 0.63 2.85
CA LEU A 108 -24.01 1.85 3.40
C LEU A 108 -24.73 3.12 2.97
N ARG A 109 -25.24 3.18 1.74
CA ARG A 109 -26.04 4.32 1.23
C ARG A 109 -27.30 4.53 2.06
N GLU A 110 -28.01 3.46 2.39
CA GLU A 110 -29.19 3.51 3.26
C GLU A 110 -28.82 3.98 4.67
N ALA A 111 -27.83 3.35 5.29
CA ALA A 111 -27.37 3.73 6.63
C ALA A 111 -26.87 5.18 6.72
N LEU A 112 -26.18 5.69 5.68
CA LEU A 112 -25.76 7.08 5.60
C LEU A 112 -26.96 8.02 5.55
N GLY A 113 -28.02 7.65 4.82
CA GLY A 113 -29.29 8.39 4.74
C GLY A 113 -29.93 8.59 6.10
N ASP A 114 -29.92 7.56 6.95
CA ASP A 114 -30.45 7.62 8.33
C ASP A 114 -29.62 8.56 9.24
N HIS A 115 -28.36 8.78 8.89
CA HIS A 115 -27.45 9.66 9.62
C HIS A 115 -27.28 11.04 8.97
N GLY A 116 -28.19 11.41 8.04
CA GLY A 116 -28.24 12.75 7.46
C GLY A 116 -27.25 12.99 6.32
N LEU A 117 -26.69 11.96 5.70
CA LEU A 117 -25.91 12.05 4.46
C LEU A 117 -26.59 11.24 3.37
N ARG A 118 -27.08 11.87 2.30
CA ARG A 118 -27.81 11.21 1.23
C ARG A 118 -27.20 11.45 -0.14
N VAL A 119 -27.10 10.41 -0.94
CA VAL A 119 -26.85 10.50 -2.39
C VAL A 119 -28.21 10.29 -3.07
N VAL A 120 -28.72 11.36 -3.70
CA VAL A 120 -30.07 11.42 -4.24
C VAL A 120 -30.10 11.34 -5.76
N GLY A 121 -31.21 10.86 -6.31
CA GLY A 121 -31.55 10.96 -7.72
C GLY A 121 -32.09 12.33 -8.10
N ALA A 122 -32.24 12.57 -9.41
CA ALA A 122 -32.81 13.82 -9.90
C ALA A 122 -34.31 14.01 -9.54
N ASP A 123 -35.04 12.93 -9.38
CA ASP A 123 -36.43 12.83 -8.98
C ASP A 123 -36.68 13.16 -7.48
N GLU A 124 -35.62 13.09 -6.68
CA GLU A 124 -35.67 13.37 -5.25
C GLU A 124 -35.34 14.86 -4.90
N LEU A 125 -35.02 15.68 -5.90
CA LEU A 125 -34.64 17.09 -5.70
C LEU A 125 -35.85 17.93 -5.26
N SER A 126 -35.61 18.84 -4.33
CA SER A 126 -36.57 19.92 -4.07
C SER A 126 -36.58 20.94 -5.22
N ALA A 127 -37.60 21.78 -5.29
CA ALA A 127 -37.68 22.86 -6.30
C ALA A 127 -36.48 23.80 -6.21
N GLY A 128 -36.05 24.16 -4.99
CA GLY A 128 -34.87 25.02 -4.76
C GLY A 128 -33.58 24.38 -5.18
N GLU A 129 -33.38 23.07 -4.85
CA GLU A 129 -32.21 22.29 -5.29
C GLU A 129 -32.17 22.15 -6.81
N ALA A 130 -33.32 21.89 -7.46
CA ALA A 130 -33.42 21.78 -8.92
C ALA A 130 -33.08 23.09 -9.63
N GLU A 131 -33.58 24.23 -9.12
CA GLU A 131 -33.25 25.56 -9.67
C GLU A 131 -31.75 25.87 -9.50
N TRP A 132 -31.19 25.63 -8.31
CA TRP A 132 -29.78 25.81 -8.05
C TRP A 132 -28.93 24.93 -8.98
N LEU A 133 -29.28 23.64 -9.11
CA LEU A 133 -28.57 22.67 -9.94
C LEU A 133 -28.62 23.08 -11.41
N SER A 134 -29.77 23.54 -11.91
CA SER A 134 -29.93 24.06 -13.28
C SER A 134 -29.03 25.27 -13.55
N LYS A 135 -28.85 26.14 -12.56
CA LYS A 135 -27.87 27.24 -12.66
C LYS A 135 -26.44 26.72 -12.68
N GLN A 136 -26.07 25.82 -11.76
CA GLN A 136 -24.72 25.21 -11.72
C GLN A 136 -24.41 24.47 -13.03
N PHE A 137 -25.38 23.74 -13.58
CA PHE A 137 -25.20 23.04 -14.85
C PHE A 137 -24.84 24.02 -15.96
N ARG A 138 -25.63 25.12 -16.16
CA ARG A 138 -25.38 26.10 -17.22
C ARG A 138 -24.05 26.85 -17.07
N GLU A 139 -23.69 27.21 -15.81
CA GLU A 139 -22.56 28.11 -15.57
C GLU A 139 -21.23 27.35 -15.38
N GLN A 140 -21.25 26.14 -14.82
CA GLN A 140 -20.03 25.45 -14.39
C GLN A 140 -19.81 24.09 -15.07
N ILE A 141 -20.88 23.39 -15.48
CA ILE A 141 -20.78 22.03 -16.01
C ILE A 141 -20.86 22.05 -17.55
N LEU A 142 -21.92 22.58 -18.12
CA LEU A 142 -22.14 22.62 -19.57
C LEU A 142 -20.95 23.21 -20.36
N PRO A 143 -20.30 24.33 -19.94
CA PRO A 143 -19.19 24.91 -20.70
C PRO A 143 -17.95 24.04 -20.80
N VAL A 144 -17.79 23.02 -19.96
CA VAL A 144 -16.64 22.11 -19.96
C VAL A 144 -16.96 20.74 -20.58
N LEU A 145 -18.24 20.49 -20.88
CA LEU A 145 -18.66 19.27 -21.57
C LEU A 145 -18.51 19.41 -23.07
N THR A 146 -18.04 18.35 -23.72
CA THR A 146 -17.88 18.31 -25.18
C THR A 146 -18.39 16.98 -25.69
N PRO A 147 -19.69 16.87 -26.05
CA PRO A 147 -20.20 15.69 -26.73
C PRO A 147 -19.49 15.45 -28.05
N GLN A 148 -19.31 14.21 -28.44
CA GLN A 148 -18.64 13.83 -29.69
C GLN A 148 -19.48 12.79 -30.42
N ALA A 149 -19.97 13.16 -31.60
CA ALA A 149 -20.67 12.25 -32.48
C ALA A 149 -19.73 11.16 -33.00
N ILE A 150 -20.21 9.95 -33.10
CA ILE A 150 -19.48 8.82 -33.65
C ILE A 150 -20.03 8.48 -35.03
N ASP A 151 -19.27 8.78 -36.06
CA ASP A 151 -19.56 8.49 -37.42
C ASP A 151 -18.27 8.17 -38.20
N PRO A 152 -18.31 7.78 -39.50
CA PRO A 152 -17.10 7.49 -40.30
C PRO A 152 -16.10 8.64 -40.37
N SER A 153 -16.55 9.91 -40.18
CA SER A 153 -15.70 11.10 -40.19
C SER A 153 -15.18 11.46 -38.80
N HIS A 154 -15.83 10.97 -37.76
CA HIS A 154 -15.50 11.22 -36.34
C HIS A 154 -15.26 9.90 -35.64
N PRO A 155 -14.01 9.42 -35.58
CA PRO A 155 -13.69 8.17 -34.92
C PRO A 155 -13.90 8.26 -33.39
N PHE A 156 -14.08 7.12 -32.75
CA PHE A 156 -14.29 7.03 -31.31
C PHE A 156 -13.23 7.81 -30.51
N PRO A 157 -13.63 8.67 -29.55
CA PRO A 157 -12.72 9.54 -28.84
C PRO A 157 -11.75 8.75 -27.95
N PHE A 158 -10.61 9.36 -27.69
CA PHE A 158 -9.67 8.80 -26.71
C PHE A 158 -10.18 9.02 -25.29
N ILE A 159 -10.55 7.93 -24.62
CA ILE A 159 -10.92 7.95 -23.20
C ILE A 159 -9.69 7.64 -22.35
N PRO A 160 -9.28 8.52 -21.41
CA PRO A 160 -8.10 8.32 -20.58
C PRO A 160 -8.29 7.21 -19.55
N ASN A 161 -7.19 6.82 -18.87
CA ASN A 161 -7.26 5.86 -17.76
C ASN A 161 -8.16 6.39 -16.64
N ARG A 162 -9.05 5.55 -16.12
CA ARG A 162 -10.14 5.89 -15.18
C ARG A 162 -11.14 6.89 -15.75
N GLY A 163 -11.13 7.13 -17.06
CA GLY A 163 -12.08 8.01 -17.70
C GLY A 163 -13.50 7.46 -17.57
N PHE A 164 -14.39 8.29 -17.04
CA PHE A 164 -15.81 8.03 -16.91
C PHE A 164 -16.55 8.75 -18.02
N SER A 165 -17.45 8.06 -18.71
CA SER A 165 -18.11 8.57 -19.90
C SER A 165 -19.56 8.10 -19.98
N LEU A 166 -20.39 8.91 -20.60
CA LEU A 166 -21.75 8.55 -21.02
C LEU A 166 -21.76 8.30 -22.52
N VAL A 167 -22.62 7.40 -22.97
CA VAL A 167 -22.88 7.14 -24.37
C VAL A 167 -24.38 7.21 -24.62
N PHE A 168 -24.79 7.82 -25.74
CA PHE A 168 -26.18 8.06 -26.07
C PHE A 168 -26.48 7.61 -27.49
N THR A 169 -27.64 6.99 -27.71
CA THR A 169 -28.26 6.91 -29.03
C THR A 169 -29.37 7.98 -29.09
N LEU A 170 -29.21 8.91 -30.02
CA LEU A 170 -30.08 10.08 -30.19
C LEU A 170 -30.80 10.03 -31.53
N GLU A 171 -32.04 10.57 -31.59
CA GLU A 171 -32.78 10.77 -32.83
C GLU A 171 -33.03 12.26 -33.05
N HIS A 172 -32.67 12.78 -34.23
CA HIS A 172 -32.96 14.15 -34.58
C HIS A 172 -34.45 14.30 -34.98
N GLY A 173 -35.20 15.15 -34.28
CA GLY A 173 -36.67 15.24 -34.37
C GLY A 173 -37.26 15.55 -35.76
N LYS A 174 -36.51 16.11 -36.71
CA LYS A 174 -36.96 16.45 -38.05
C LYS A 174 -36.65 15.40 -39.14
N HIS A 175 -35.56 14.64 -38.95
CA HIS A 175 -35.05 13.74 -40.00
C HIS A 175 -35.06 12.26 -39.60
N ARG A 176 -35.41 11.93 -38.35
CA ARG A 176 -35.31 10.57 -37.77
C ARG A 176 -33.96 9.88 -37.99
N GLU A 177 -32.91 10.70 -38.17
CA GLU A 177 -31.55 10.23 -38.30
C GLU A 177 -31.02 9.91 -36.88
N GLN A 178 -30.53 8.69 -36.71
CA GLN A 178 -29.92 8.27 -35.44
C GLN A 178 -28.46 8.67 -35.42
N VAL A 179 -28.03 9.27 -34.33
CA VAL A 179 -26.65 9.65 -34.04
C VAL A 179 -26.22 9.04 -32.73
N ILE A 180 -24.99 8.54 -32.68
CA ILE A 180 -24.39 8.07 -31.45
C ILE A 180 -23.46 9.16 -30.94
N GLU A 181 -23.63 9.54 -29.70
CA GLU A 181 -22.79 10.54 -29.02
C GLU A 181 -22.06 9.93 -27.83
N VAL A 182 -20.79 10.24 -27.68
CA VAL A 182 -20.00 9.90 -26.50
C VAL A 182 -19.62 11.17 -25.76
N LEU A 183 -19.91 11.22 -24.48
CA LEU A 183 -19.61 12.32 -23.59
C LEU A 183 -18.62 11.88 -22.52
N MET A 184 -17.35 12.24 -22.69
CA MET A 184 -16.36 12.05 -21.65
C MET A 184 -16.54 13.10 -20.55
N ILE A 185 -16.66 12.67 -19.31
CA ILE A 185 -16.76 13.58 -18.15
C ILE A 185 -15.34 13.97 -17.71
N PRO A 186 -14.99 15.28 -17.80
CA PRO A 186 -13.67 15.74 -17.38
C PRO A 186 -13.41 15.49 -15.89
N SER A 187 -12.21 15.02 -15.54
CA SER A 187 -11.80 14.78 -14.15
C SER A 187 -11.71 16.04 -13.28
N THR A 188 -11.86 17.22 -13.88
CA THR A 188 -11.99 18.51 -13.17
C THR A 188 -13.37 18.71 -12.55
N LEU A 189 -14.39 18.01 -13.05
CA LEU A 189 -15.71 17.97 -12.44
C LEU A 189 -15.74 16.95 -11.30
N ALA A 190 -16.28 17.36 -10.16
CA ALA A 190 -16.46 16.45 -9.03
C ALA A 190 -17.50 15.37 -9.38
N ARG A 191 -17.25 14.11 -9.03
CA ARG A 191 -18.18 13.01 -9.26
C ARG A 191 -19.49 13.17 -8.49
N PHE A 192 -19.43 13.74 -7.29
CA PHE A 192 -20.60 14.04 -6.46
C PHE A 192 -20.66 15.55 -6.19
N LEU A 193 -21.77 16.16 -6.57
CA LEU A 193 -22.05 17.57 -6.30
C LEU A 193 -22.83 17.69 -4.99
N ARG A 194 -22.32 18.49 -4.06
CA ARG A 194 -23.04 18.83 -2.83
C ARG A 194 -24.15 19.82 -3.13
N LEU A 195 -25.38 19.47 -2.76
CA LEU A 195 -26.55 20.33 -2.89
C LEU A 195 -26.57 21.39 -1.80
N PRO A 196 -27.33 22.52 -1.99
CA PRO A 196 -27.55 23.53 -0.97
C PRO A 196 -28.13 22.91 0.31
N ASP A 197 -27.77 23.49 1.46
CA ASP A 197 -28.31 23.07 2.74
C ASP A 197 -29.70 23.66 2.94
N GLU A 198 -30.73 22.82 2.87
CA GLU A 198 -32.12 23.15 3.15
C GLU A 198 -32.59 22.64 4.52
N GLY A 199 -31.69 22.33 5.43
CA GLY A 199 -32.01 21.77 6.75
C GLY A 199 -32.40 20.27 6.73
N LYS A 200 -32.14 19.57 5.61
CA LYS A 200 -32.42 18.12 5.41
C LYS A 200 -31.19 17.23 5.57
N GLY A 201 -30.13 17.75 6.16
CA GLY A 201 -28.80 17.09 6.20
C GLY A 201 -27.97 17.38 4.95
N VAL A 202 -26.86 16.69 4.82
CA VAL A 202 -25.93 16.82 3.69
C VAL A 202 -26.39 15.94 2.54
N ARG A 203 -26.66 16.54 1.38
CA ARG A 203 -27.15 15.86 0.20
C ARG A 203 -26.16 15.99 -0.95
N PHE A 204 -26.00 14.93 -1.70
CA PHE A 204 -25.18 14.89 -2.91
C PHE A 204 -25.97 14.33 -4.08
N ILE A 205 -25.62 14.75 -5.30
CA ILE A 205 -26.10 14.15 -6.54
C ILE A 205 -24.91 13.76 -7.40
N ALA A 206 -24.97 12.59 -8.06
CA ALA A 206 -23.92 12.15 -8.96
C ALA A 206 -23.93 12.97 -10.27
N ILE A 207 -22.76 13.24 -10.83
CA ILE A 207 -22.61 14.07 -12.04
C ILE A 207 -23.35 13.49 -13.26
N GLU A 208 -23.39 12.17 -13.39
CA GLU A 208 -24.16 11.49 -14.44
C GLU A 208 -25.65 11.76 -14.33
N ALA A 209 -26.22 11.74 -13.12
CA ALA A 209 -27.62 12.07 -12.88
C ALA A 209 -27.92 13.55 -13.20
N VAL A 210 -26.97 14.45 -12.90
CA VAL A 210 -27.08 15.87 -13.27
C VAL A 210 -27.13 16.06 -14.78
N ILE A 211 -26.22 15.39 -15.50
CA ILE A 211 -26.13 15.49 -16.96
C ILE A 211 -27.41 14.93 -17.61
N THR A 212 -27.86 13.77 -17.16
CA THR A 212 -29.08 13.14 -17.66
C THR A 212 -30.33 13.99 -17.39
N ALA A 213 -30.42 14.64 -16.21
CA ALA A 213 -31.51 15.54 -15.88
C ALA A 213 -31.53 16.82 -16.71
N HIS A 214 -30.40 17.21 -17.31
CA HIS A 214 -30.29 18.41 -18.17
C HIS A 214 -30.03 18.04 -19.64
N PHE A 215 -30.46 16.84 -20.04
CA PHE A 215 -30.25 16.30 -21.38
C PHE A 215 -30.65 17.29 -22.49
N ASP A 216 -31.83 17.91 -22.42
CA ASP A 216 -32.35 18.82 -23.42
C ASP A 216 -31.49 20.08 -23.61
N GLN A 217 -30.75 20.50 -22.59
CA GLN A 217 -29.82 21.63 -22.67
C GLN A 217 -28.51 21.24 -23.34
N LEU A 218 -28.10 19.98 -23.20
CA LEU A 218 -26.89 19.43 -23.82
C LEU A 218 -27.14 19.06 -25.31
N PHE A 219 -28.31 18.50 -25.62
CA PHE A 219 -28.69 18.01 -26.95
C PHE A 219 -30.02 18.64 -27.43
N PRO A 220 -30.04 19.97 -27.70
CA PRO A 220 -31.28 20.65 -28.09
C PRO A 220 -31.82 20.13 -29.43
N GLY A 221 -33.06 19.68 -29.44
CA GLY A 221 -33.77 19.18 -30.63
C GLY A 221 -33.53 17.69 -30.92
N PHE A 222 -32.86 16.97 -30.02
CA PHE A 222 -32.69 15.52 -30.08
C PHE A 222 -33.60 14.82 -29.07
N THR A 223 -34.03 13.61 -29.41
CA THR A 223 -34.70 12.70 -28.50
C THR A 223 -33.75 11.57 -28.10
N LYS A 224 -33.61 11.32 -26.81
CA LYS A 224 -32.82 10.19 -26.30
C LYS A 224 -33.56 8.88 -26.53
N LEU A 225 -32.96 7.99 -27.31
CA LEU A 225 -33.48 6.62 -27.56
C LEU A 225 -32.90 5.62 -26.55
N ALA A 226 -31.62 5.72 -26.28
CA ALA A 226 -30.91 4.89 -25.32
C ALA A 226 -29.73 5.67 -24.72
N ASP A 227 -29.30 5.27 -23.54
CA ASP A 227 -28.10 5.78 -22.90
C ASP A 227 -27.41 4.68 -22.07
N GLY A 228 -26.14 4.91 -21.77
CA GLY A 228 -25.34 4.05 -20.91
C GLY A 228 -24.16 4.82 -20.34
N ALA A 229 -23.61 4.26 -19.28
CA ALA A 229 -22.39 4.79 -18.66
C ALA A 229 -21.29 3.74 -18.66
N PHE A 230 -20.05 4.19 -18.85
CA PHE A 230 -18.91 3.31 -18.82
C PHE A 230 -17.66 3.97 -18.28
N ARG A 231 -16.72 3.13 -17.80
CA ARG A 231 -15.43 3.56 -17.28
C ARG A 231 -14.33 2.62 -17.77
N LEU A 232 -13.15 3.18 -18.08
CA LEU A 232 -12.02 2.41 -18.59
C LEU A 232 -10.87 2.34 -17.59
N LEU A 233 -10.24 1.16 -17.51
CA LEU A 233 -8.93 0.99 -16.87
C LEU A 233 -7.89 0.62 -17.92
N ARG A 234 -6.78 1.36 -17.93
CA ARG A 234 -5.68 1.16 -18.87
C ARG A 234 -4.43 0.64 -18.17
N ASP A 235 -3.63 -0.07 -18.94
CA ASP A 235 -2.28 -0.45 -18.51
C ASP A 235 -1.50 0.78 -18.09
N SER A 236 -1.04 0.77 -16.86
CA SER A 236 -0.28 1.84 -16.22
C SER A 236 1.14 1.43 -15.85
N ASP A 237 1.58 0.25 -16.26
CA ASP A 237 2.97 -0.17 -16.02
C ASP A 237 3.91 0.50 -17.03
N ILE A 238 5.05 0.98 -16.54
CA ILE A 238 6.12 1.54 -17.36
C ILE A 238 7.21 0.48 -17.42
N GLU A 239 7.32 -0.20 -18.56
CA GLU A 239 8.49 -1.01 -18.85
C GLU A 239 9.66 -0.06 -19.14
N VAL A 240 10.76 -0.21 -18.43
CA VAL A 240 11.99 0.57 -18.65
C VAL A 240 12.83 -0.18 -19.65
N ASP A 241 13.19 0.51 -20.72
CA ASP A 241 14.17 0.02 -21.67
C ASP A 241 15.56 0.09 -21.04
N ASP A 242 16.25 -1.05 -20.96
CA ASP A 242 17.57 -1.15 -20.33
C ASP A 242 18.66 -0.38 -21.11
N GLU A 243 18.38 0.02 -22.36
CA GLU A 243 19.27 0.81 -23.24
C GLU A 243 19.05 2.33 -23.12
N ALA A 244 18.24 2.82 -22.18
CA ALA A 244 17.96 4.25 -22.05
C ALA A 244 19.20 5.03 -21.59
N GLU A 245 19.81 5.79 -22.51
CA GLU A 245 20.97 6.66 -22.25
C GLU A 245 20.65 7.80 -21.27
N ASP A 246 19.40 8.29 -21.24
CA ASP A 246 18.90 9.36 -20.34
C ASP A 246 17.60 8.93 -19.66
N LEU A 247 17.71 8.50 -18.41
CA LEU A 247 16.56 8.05 -17.61
C LEU A 247 15.49 9.13 -17.42
N ILE A 248 15.86 10.40 -17.25
CA ILE A 248 14.89 11.50 -17.06
C ILE A 248 14.06 11.69 -18.33
N ARG A 249 14.73 11.78 -19.47
CA ARG A 249 14.08 11.92 -20.77
C ARG A 249 13.20 10.71 -21.08
N TYR A 250 13.71 9.52 -20.77
CA TYR A 250 12.95 8.28 -20.93
C TYR A 250 11.67 8.29 -20.09
N PHE A 251 11.76 8.60 -18.77
CA PHE A 251 10.59 8.63 -17.89
C PHE A 251 9.58 9.70 -18.31
N ARG A 252 10.01 10.90 -18.70
CA ARG A 252 9.11 11.94 -19.24
C ARG A 252 8.35 11.44 -20.48
N SER A 253 9.01 10.71 -21.37
CA SER A 253 8.38 10.11 -22.55
C SER A 253 7.46 8.95 -22.17
N ALA A 254 7.90 8.06 -21.26
CA ALA A 254 7.15 6.90 -20.82
C ALA A 254 5.86 7.30 -20.06
N ILE A 255 5.90 8.35 -19.24
CA ILE A 255 4.71 8.90 -18.57
C ILE A 255 3.68 9.39 -19.62
N LYS A 256 4.13 10.06 -20.70
CA LYS A 256 3.24 10.48 -21.78
C LYS A 256 2.63 9.27 -22.51
N ARG A 257 3.45 8.25 -22.81
CA ARG A 257 2.98 7.01 -23.49
C ARG A 257 2.00 6.23 -22.61
N ARG A 258 2.21 6.16 -21.28
CA ARG A 258 1.33 5.50 -20.33
C ARG A 258 -0.10 6.03 -20.38
N ARG A 259 -0.30 7.30 -20.68
CA ARG A 259 -1.64 7.89 -20.84
C ARG A 259 -2.44 7.20 -21.96
N ARG A 260 -1.77 6.58 -22.95
CA ARG A 260 -2.35 5.83 -24.07
C ARG A 260 -2.17 4.31 -23.94
N GLY A 261 -2.01 3.80 -22.72
CA GLY A 261 -1.90 2.37 -22.44
C GLY A 261 -3.11 1.58 -22.95
N ARG A 262 -2.90 0.28 -23.20
CA ARG A 262 -3.98 -0.63 -23.61
C ARG A 262 -5.12 -0.61 -22.61
N VAL A 263 -6.37 -0.72 -23.07
CA VAL A 263 -7.53 -0.95 -22.21
C VAL A 263 -7.45 -2.37 -21.65
N ILE A 264 -7.52 -2.48 -20.32
CA ILE A 264 -7.45 -3.75 -19.58
C ILE A 264 -8.82 -4.17 -19.08
N ARG A 265 -9.65 -3.21 -18.66
CA ARG A 265 -11.00 -3.43 -18.17
C ARG A 265 -11.92 -2.32 -18.61
N ILE A 266 -13.15 -2.70 -18.92
CA ILE A 266 -14.28 -1.79 -19.11
C ILE A 266 -15.31 -2.14 -18.05
N GLU A 267 -15.83 -1.15 -17.38
CA GLU A 267 -16.93 -1.26 -16.42
C GLU A 267 -18.12 -0.51 -17.03
N PHE A 268 -19.23 -1.21 -17.24
CA PHE A 268 -20.49 -0.65 -17.72
C PHE A 268 -21.52 -0.57 -16.61
N ASP A 269 -22.43 0.39 -16.73
CA ASP A 269 -23.70 0.36 -16.01
C ASP A 269 -24.54 -0.82 -16.56
N SER A 270 -25.15 -1.62 -15.68
CA SER A 270 -25.95 -2.79 -16.07
C SER A 270 -27.16 -2.45 -16.94
N ASP A 271 -27.60 -1.18 -16.94
CA ASP A 271 -28.69 -0.72 -17.78
C ASP A 271 -28.21 -0.29 -19.20
N THR A 272 -26.90 -0.35 -19.47
CA THR A 272 -26.36 -0.03 -20.79
C THR A 272 -26.78 -1.07 -21.83
N PRO A 273 -27.45 -0.66 -22.93
CA PRO A 273 -27.84 -1.59 -23.98
C PRO A 273 -26.65 -2.33 -24.62
N PRO A 274 -26.78 -3.63 -24.98
CA PRO A 274 -25.70 -4.44 -25.54
C PRO A 274 -25.06 -3.91 -26.82
N ASP A 275 -25.84 -3.21 -27.66
CA ASP A 275 -25.34 -2.59 -28.89
C ASP A 275 -24.41 -1.39 -28.58
N LEU A 276 -24.71 -0.62 -27.56
CA LEU A 276 -23.84 0.45 -27.08
C LEU A 276 -22.58 -0.10 -26.39
N GLU A 277 -22.67 -1.21 -25.65
CA GLU A 277 -21.49 -1.87 -25.10
C GLU A 277 -20.55 -2.35 -26.19
N GLU A 278 -21.06 -3.01 -27.22
CA GLU A 278 -20.26 -3.52 -28.34
C GLU A 278 -19.58 -2.35 -29.08
N LEU A 279 -20.32 -1.27 -29.35
CA LEU A 279 -19.78 -0.07 -29.98
C LEU A 279 -18.64 0.53 -29.16
N VAL A 280 -18.79 0.65 -27.84
CA VAL A 280 -17.73 1.15 -26.95
C VAL A 280 -16.52 0.21 -26.99
N ARG A 281 -16.71 -1.11 -26.90
CA ARG A 281 -15.63 -2.12 -26.93
C ARG A 281 -14.83 -2.06 -28.24
N GLU A 282 -15.52 -1.93 -29.38
CA GLU A 282 -14.87 -1.76 -30.67
C GLU A 282 -14.15 -0.43 -30.77
N GLY A 283 -14.83 0.66 -30.41
CA GLY A 283 -14.31 2.02 -30.49
C GLY A 283 -13.05 2.26 -29.68
N VAL A 284 -12.93 1.66 -28.48
CA VAL A 284 -11.72 1.76 -27.66
C VAL A 284 -10.65 0.70 -28.00
N GLY A 285 -10.90 -0.16 -28.99
CA GLY A 285 -9.98 -1.21 -29.43
C GLY A 285 -9.75 -2.30 -28.38
N ALA A 286 -10.78 -2.63 -27.59
CA ALA A 286 -10.66 -3.44 -26.39
C ALA A 286 -11.17 -4.88 -26.54
N LYS A 287 -10.92 -5.53 -27.68
CA LYS A 287 -11.39 -6.92 -27.94
C LYS A 287 -10.96 -7.96 -26.91
N SER A 288 -9.86 -7.72 -26.21
CA SER A 288 -9.32 -8.62 -25.16
C SER A 288 -9.45 -8.06 -23.75
N ALA A 289 -10.16 -6.95 -23.54
CA ALA A 289 -10.39 -6.39 -22.21
C ALA A 289 -11.41 -7.21 -21.43
N LEU A 290 -11.24 -7.28 -20.12
CA LEU A 290 -12.25 -7.83 -19.23
C LEU A 290 -13.40 -6.81 -19.09
N VAL A 291 -14.62 -7.30 -19.23
CA VAL A 291 -15.83 -6.49 -19.08
C VAL A 291 -16.44 -6.79 -17.71
N ALA A 292 -16.93 -5.77 -17.03
CA ALA A 292 -17.72 -5.89 -15.82
C ALA A 292 -18.97 -5.04 -15.94
N GLU A 293 -20.08 -5.55 -15.48
CA GLU A 293 -21.35 -4.84 -15.33
C GLU A 293 -21.56 -4.47 -13.87
N SER A 294 -21.97 -3.25 -13.61
CA SER A 294 -22.23 -2.74 -12.26
C SER A 294 -23.68 -2.29 -12.13
N ALA A 295 -24.45 -3.00 -11.32
CA ALA A 295 -25.87 -2.70 -11.04
C ALA A 295 -26.02 -1.58 -10.00
N GLY A 296 -25.18 -0.57 -10.01
CA GLY A 296 -25.19 0.50 -9.03
C GLY A 296 -24.24 1.62 -9.38
N LEU A 297 -23.17 1.76 -8.61
CA LEU A 297 -22.21 2.85 -8.84
C LEU A 297 -20.97 2.35 -9.58
N ILE A 298 -20.76 2.81 -10.81
CA ILE A 298 -19.48 2.63 -11.51
C ILE A 298 -18.40 3.40 -10.77
N GLY A 299 -17.24 2.77 -10.57
CA GLY A 299 -16.09 3.45 -9.96
C GLY A 299 -16.26 3.68 -8.45
N ILE A 300 -16.49 2.63 -7.69
CA ILE A 300 -16.63 2.62 -6.21
C ILE A 300 -15.54 3.42 -5.48
N ALA A 301 -14.35 3.53 -6.06
CA ALA A 301 -13.25 4.34 -5.50
C ALA A 301 -13.62 5.81 -5.28
N ASP A 302 -14.53 6.35 -6.08
CA ASP A 302 -14.96 7.76 -6.03
C ASP A 302 -15.78 8.08 -4.77
N LEU A 303 -16.28 7.06 -4.06
CA LEU A 303 -16.93 7.22 -2.74
C LEU A 303 -16.02 7.88 -1.70
N ALA A 304 -14.69 7.92 -1.94
CA ALA A 304 -13.75 8.68 -1.14
C ALA A 304 -14.16 10.16 -0.98
N LEU A 305 -14.81 10.74 -2.00
CA LEU A 305 -15.29 12.13 -1.96
C LEU A 305 -16.36 12.35 -0.87
N LEU A 306 -17.23 11.38 -0.66
CA LEU A 306 -18.27 11.45 0.37
C LEU A 306 -17.68 11.32 1.78
N VAL A 307 -16.58 10.57 1.92
CA VAL A 307 -15.89 10.39 3.21
C VAL A 307 -15.30 11.70 3.73
N GLU A 308 -14.96 12.64 2.85
CA GLU A 308 -14.40 13.94 3.23
C GLU A 308 -15.47 14.88 3.85
N THR A 309 -16.76 14.52 3.80
CA THR A 309 -17.84 15.29 4.43
C THR A 309 -17.55 15.54 5.92
N ASP A 310 -17.80 16.77 6.36
CA ASP A 310 -17.57 17.17 7.75
C ASP A 310 -18.71 16.67 8.67
N LEU A 311 -18.60 15.40 9.05
CA LEU A 311 -19.46 14.68 9.98
C LEU A 311 -18.58 13.90 10.97
N PRO A 312 -17.93 14.58 11.92
CA PRO A 312 -16.93 13.97 12.80
C PRO A 312 -17.46 12.80 13.64
N GLN A 313 -18.77 12.81 13.99
CA GLN A 313 -19.42 11.73 14.73
C GLN A 313 -19.48 10.40 13.93
N LEU A 314 -19.29 10.43 12.62
CA LEU A 314 -19.28 9.28 11.72
C LEU A 314 -17.86 8.84 11.31
N LYS A 315 -16.84 9.46 11.91
CA LYS A 315 -15.40 9.17 11.65
C LYS A 315 -14.72 8.66 12.91
N PHE A 316 -13.55 8.05 12.75
CA PHE A 316 -12.69 7.78 13.91
C PHE A 316 -12.35 9.08 14.62
N GLU A 317 -12.30 9.04 15.96
CA GLU A 317 -11.76 10.17 16.73
C GLU A 317 -10.35 10.50 16.22
N PRO A 318 -10.05 11.78 16.00
CA PRO A 318 -8.72 12.20 15.57
C PRO A 318 -7.65 11.72 16.55
N TYR A 319 -6.60 11.12 16.01
CA TYR A 319 -5.45 10.71 16.80
C TYR A 319 -4.25 11.61 16.52
N SER A 320 -3.70 12.20 17.58
CA SER A 320 -2.49 13.01 17.53
C SER A 320 -1.30 12.17 17.97
N PRO A 321 -0.36 11.84 17.06
CA PRO A 321 0.85 11.10 17.41
C PRO A 321 1.68 11.83 18.46
N ARG A 322 2.21 11.09 19.44
CA ARG A 322 3.09 11.65 20.46
C ARG A 322 4.45 11.98 19.86
N PHE A 323 5.02 13.13 20.23
CA PHE A 323 6.42 13.35 19.94
C PHE A 323 7.27 12.45 20.86
N PRO A 324 8.38 11.82 20.37
CA PRO A 324 9.16 10.86 21.15
C PRO A 324 9.76 11.47 22.42
N GLU A 325 9.39 10.93 23.58
CA GLU A 325 9.88 11.37 24.89
C GLU A 325 11.40 11.36 24.99
N ARG A 326 12.05 10.41 24.31
CA ARG A 326 13.50 10.30 24.27
C ARG A 326 14.19 11.55 23.69
N ILE A 327 13.56 12.22 22.74
CA ILE A 327 14.08 13.46 22.15
C ILE A 327 13.72 14.64 23.09
N LEU A 328 12.52 14.66 23.66
CA LEU A 328 12.11 15.69 24.62
C LEU A 328 12.99 15.72 25.87
N GLU A 329 13.43 14.56 26.38
CA GLU A 329 14.37 14.45 27.50
C GLU A 329 15.76 15.08 27.22
N GLN A 330 16.04 15.39 25.97
CA GLN A 330 17.26 16.07 25.53
C GLN A 330 16.94 17.46 24.95
N ASP A 331 15.92 18.13 25.47
CA ASP A 331 15.48 19.46 25.06
C ASP A 331 15.20 19.59 23.53
N GLY A 332 14.79 18.47 22.92
CA GLY A 332 14.53 18.40 21.49
C GLY A 332 15.76 18.11 20.61
N ASP A 333 16.96 18.00 21.19
CA ASP A 333 18.20 17.69 20.46
C ASP A 333 18.23 16.21 20.03
N CYS A 334 17.99 15.97 18.74
CA CYS A 334 18.02 14.64 18.14
C CYS A 334 19.40 13.98 18.22
N PHE A 335 20.48 14.76 18.02
CA PHE A 335 21.85 14.24 18.07
C PHE A 335 22.25 13.83 19.49
N ALA A 336 21.89 14.63 20.49
CA ALA A 336 22.11 14.27 21.88
C ALA A 336 21.33 13.00 22.27
N ALA A 337 20.07 12.92 21.87
CA ALA A 337 19.22 11.75 22.13
C ALA A 337 19.80 10.47 21.52
N ILE A 338 20.20 10.50 20.25
CA ILE A 338 20.78 9.35 19.52
C ILE A 338 22.14 8.97 20.11
N ARG A 339 22.98 9.97 20.47
CA ARG A 339 24.28 9.74 21.10
C ARG A 339 24.18 9.10 22.45
N ALA A 340 23.17 9.49 23.23
CA ALA A 340 22.94 8.92 24.56
C ALA A 340 22.54 7.45 24.48
N LYS A 341 21.70 7.06 23.50
CA LYS A 341 21.23 5.69 23.35
C LYS A 341 20.47 5.53 22.03
N ASP A 342 20.67 4.39 21.34
CA ASP A 342 19.80 3.98 20.24
C ASP A 342 18.35 3.92 20.69
N PHE A 343 17.43 4.30 19.80
CA PHE A 343 16.00 4.20 20.08
C PHE A 343 15.19 3.89 18.81
N VAL A 344 13.98 3.40 19.00
CA VAL A 344 13.02 3.10 17.93
C VAL A 344 11.75 3.90 18.14
N ILE A 345 11.21 4.44 17.07
CA ILE A 345 9.93 5.14 17.01
C ILE A 345 8.94 4.24 16.28
N HIS A 346 7.71 4.12 16.78
CA HIS A 346 6.66 3.32 16.20
C HIS A 346 5.54 4.21 15.61
N HIS A 347 5.59 4.44 14.30
CA HIS A 347 4.54 5.16 13.59
C HIS A 347 3.27 4.31 13.44
N PRO A 348 2.08 4.92 13.39
CA PRO A 348 1.76 6.33 13.54
C PRO A 348 1.58 6.78 15.00
N TYR A 349 1.87 5.91 15.96
CA TYR A 349 1.62 6.18 17.39
C TYR A 349 2.58 7.22 17.97
N GLU A 350 3.79 7.25 17.44
CA GLU A 350 4.78 8.30 17.65
C GLU A 350 4.99 9.07 16.34
N SER A 351 5.17 10.39 16.47
CA SER A 351 5.19 11.31 15.34
C SER A 351 6.36 11.11 14.39
N PHE A 352 6.07 11.10 13.09
CA PHE A 352 7.08 11.17 12.04
C PHE A 352 7.84 12.52 12.04
N GLU A 353 7.31 13.54 12.71
CA GLU A 353 7.99 14.83 12.87
C GLU A 353 9.37 14.69 13.52
N ALA A 354 9.61 13.64 14.29
CA ALA A 354 10.95 13.34 14.83
C ALA A 354 11.98 13.03 13.72
N VAL A 355 11.56 12.37 12.64
CA VAL A 355 12.44 12.12 11.46
C VAL A 355 12.69 13.43 10.70
N VAL A 356 11.66 14.27 10.59
CA VAL A 356 11.78 15.61 9.98
C VAL A 356 12.68 16.51 10.83
N ALA A 357 12.50 16.51 12.15
CA ALA A 357 13.32 17.29 13.09
C ALA A 357 14.80 16.89 13.03
N PHE A 358 15.10 15.60 12.94
CA PHE A 358 16.47 15.10 12.78
C PHE A 358 17.15 15.68 11.53
N LEU A 359 16.47 15.76 10.40
CA LEU A 359 17.02 16.31 9.16
C LEU A 359 17.04 17.86 9.18
N ARG A 360 16.04 18.50 9.81
CA ARG A 360 16.03 19.97 9.98
C ARG A 360 17.17 20.42 10.87
N GLN A 361 17.38 19.77 12.00
CA GLN A 361 18.55 20.05 12.86
C GLN A 361 19.86 19.78 12.12
N ALA A 362 19.93 18.75 11.26
CA ALA A 362 21.09 18.52 10.41
C ALA A 362 21.34 19.70 9.43
N ALA A 363 20.29 20.36 8.96
CA ALA A 363 20.43 21.53 8.10
C ALA A 363 20.93 22.79 8.87
N GLU A 364 20.43 22.96 10.09
CA GLU A 364 20.71 24.16 10.93
C GLU A 364 22.05 24.06 11.68
N ASP A 365 22.50 22.88 12.08
CA ASP A 365 23.68 22.65 12.89
C ASP A 365 24.99 22.94 12.11
N PRO A 366 25.81 23.94 12.50
CA PRO A 366 27.04 24.28 11.78
C PRO A 366 28.10 23.17 11.80
N ASP A 367 28.04 22.25 12.75
CA ASP A 367 28.95 21.12 12.84
C ASP A 367 28.59 19.97 11.90
N VAL A 368 27.40 19.95 11.33
CA VAL A 368 27.03 18.96 10.31
C VAL A 368 27.72 19.32 8.99
N VAL A 369 28.44 18.34 8.45
CA VAL A 369 29.23 18.47 7.22
C VAL A 369 28.61 17.78 6.01
N ALA A 370 27.85 16.69 6.24
CA ALA A 370 27.22 15.97 5.14
C ALA A 370 25.89 15.32 5.56
N VAL A 371 24.97 15.25 4.59
CA VAL A 371 23.68 14.54 4.70
C VAL A 371 23.51 13.65 3.48
N LYS A 372 23.20 12.38 3.69
CA LYS A 372 22.85 11.45 2.61
C LYS A 372 21.46 10.83 2.88
N GLN A 373 20.59 10.82 1.86
CA GLN A 373 19.19 10.45 1.99
C GLN A 373 18.73 9.59 0.82
N THR A 374 18.01 8.49 1.11
CA THR A 374 17.26 7.75 0.09
C THR A 374 15.83 8.28 0.03
N MET A 375 15.29 8.46 -1.18
CA MET A 375 13.92 8.94 -1.42
C MET A 375 13.21 8.03 -2.42
N TYR A 376 12.12 7.41 -1.97
CA TYR A 376 11.29 6.54 -2.82
C TYR A 376 9.95 7.20 -3.14
N ARG A 377 9.24 7.70 -2.13
CA ARG A 377 8.00 8.46 -2.21
C ARG A 377 8.04 9.56 -1.17
N ALA A 378 7.98 10.81 -1.59
CA ALA A 378 8.07 11.96 -0.68
C ALA A 378 6.75 12.76 -0.56
N GLY A 379 5.76 12.47 -1.42
CA GLY A 379 4.48 13.19 -1.47
C GLY A 379 4.58 14.57 -2.15
N LYS A 380 3.44 15.26 -2.26
CA LYS A 380 3.35 16.57 -2.95
C LYS A 380 4.02 17.70 -2.17
N GLN A 381 3.94 17.67 -0.84
CA GLN A 381 4.61 18.60 0.07
C GLN A 381 5.52 17.80 0.99
N SER A 382 6.83 17.93 0.88
CA SER A 382 7.78 17.11 1.60
C SER A 382 8.72 17.93 2.46
N ALA A 383 8.46 17.93 3.77
CA ALA A 383 9.35 18.53 4.76
C ALA A 383 10.79 17.92 4.75
N ILE A 384 10.91 16.67 4.25
CA ILE A 384 12.22 16.02 4.04
C ILE A 384 12.99 16.73 2.91
N VAL A 385 12.32 17.01 1.78
CA VAL A 385 12.93 17.74 0.66
C VAL A 385 13.31 19.16 1.10
N ASP A 386 12.43 19.83 1.86
CA ASP A 386 12.70 21.17 2.38
C ASP A 386 13.95 21.18 3.27
N ALA A 387 14.10 20.19 4.16
CA ALA A 387 15.27 20.05 5.02
C ALA A 387 16.57 19.78 4.22
N LEU A 388 16.51 18.97 3.15
CA LEU A 388 17.67 18.70 2.29
C LEU A 388 18.08 19.93 1.47
N VAL A 389 17.11 20.71 0.98
CA VAL A 389 17.35 22.00 0.31
C VAL A 389 18.03 22.95 1.27
N ALA A 390 17.47 23.16 2.48
CA ALA A 390 18.04 24.02 3.50
C ALA A 390 19.48 23.61 3.90
N ALA A 391 19.74 22.30 4.00
CA ALA A 391 21.08 21.79 4.28
C ALA A 391 22.08 22.13 3.16
N ALA A 392 21.70 22.02 1.89
CA ALA A 392 22.56 22.37 0.76
C ALA A 392 22.79 23.87 0.67
N GLU A 393 21.76 24.70 0.86
CA GLU A 393 21.86 26.16 0.91
C GLU A 393 22.74 26.66 2.08
N ALA A 394 22.76 25.90 3.20
CA ALA A 394 23.69 26.12 4.31
C ALA A 394 25.13 25.62 4.04
N GLY A 395 25.46 25.23 2.82
CA GLY A 395 26.81 24.83 2.37
C GLY A 395 27.22 23.40 2.76
N LYS A 396 26.30 22.55 3.19
CA LYS A 396 26.62 21.17 3.54
C LYS A 396 26.67 20.27 2.28
N SER A 397 27.46 19.19 2.33
CA SER A 397 27.48 18.18 1.27
C SER A 397 26.21 17.35 1.37
N VAL A 398 25.25 17.53 0.46
CA VAL A 398 23.98 16.79 0.46
C VAL A 398 23.91 15.87 -0.75
N THR A 399 23.65 14.57 -0.50
CA THR A 399 23.40 13.57 -1.55
C THR A 399 22.00 12.98 -1.36
N ALA A 400 21.16 13.07 -2.39
CA ALA A 400 19.83 12.50 -2.41
C ALA A 400 19.73 11.42 -3.50
N VAL A 401 19.39 10.19 -3.10
CA VAL A 401 19.10 9.10 -4.04
C VAL A 401 17.60 9.11 -4.29
N VAL A 402 17.16 9.54 -5.48
CA VAL A 402 15.76 9.67 -5.86
C VAL A 402 15.36 8.53 -6.78
N GLU A 403 14.39 7.72 -6.37
CA GLU A 403 13.90 6.58 -7.15
C GLU A 403 12.84 7.03 -8.17
N LEU A 404 13.19 7.05 -9.46
CA LEU A 404 12.27 7.43 -10.53
C LEU A 404 11.23 6.36 -10.86
N LYS A 405 11.49 5.10 -10.55
CA LYS A 405 10.60 3.96 -10.81
C LYS A 405 9.55 3.76 -9.70
N ALA A 406 9.30 4.78 -8.87
CA ALA A 406 8.26 4.74 -7.85
C ALA A 406 6.90 4.89 -8.54
N ARG A 407 6.20 3.76 -8.75
CA ARG A 407 4.94 3.69 -9.50
C ARG A 407 3.90 4.70 -8.99
N PHE A 408 3.32 5.49 -9.91
CA PHE A 408 2.38 6.60 -9.69
C PHE A 408 2.98 7.88 -9.06
N ASP A 409 4.23 7.86 -8.61
CA ASP A 409 4.94 9.03 -8.08
C ASP A 409 6.07 9.51 -9.00
N GLU A 410 6.20 8.93 -10.20
CA GLU A 410 7.30 9.20 -11.14
C GLU A 410 7.39 10.70 -11.48
N GLU A 411 6.25 11.33 -11.79
CA GLU A 411 6.19 12.75 -12.14
C GLU A 411 6.57 13.64 -10.96
N GLN A 412 6.07 13.31 -9.76
CA GLN A 412 6.39 14.04 -8.54
C GLN A 412 7.88 13.90 -8.16
N ASN A 413 8.44 12.69 -8.32
CA ASN A 413 9.86 12.46 -8.02
C ASN A 413 10.78 13.20 -9.01
N LEU A 414 10.39 13.36 -10.28
CA LEU A 414 11.10 14.20 -11.24
C LEU A 414 11.09 15.69 -10.83
N LEU A 415 9.95 16.20 -10.33
CA LEU A 415 9.83 17.56 -9.83
C LEU A 415 10.75 17.79 -8.61
N TRP A 416 10.77 16.84 -7.67
CA TRP A 416 11.62 16.90 -6.50
C TRP A 416 13.10 16.84 -6.85
N ALA A 417 13.49 15.96 -7.76
CA ALA A 417 14.85 15.86 -8.25
C ALA A 417 15.33 17.21 -8.82
N SER A 418 14.53 17.83 -9.69
CA SER A 418 14.85 19.14 -10.28
C SER A 418 14.93 20.29 -9.24
N ARG A 419 14.13 20.22 -8.16
CA ARG A 419 14.18 21.18 -7.06
C ARG A 419 15.46 21.01 -6.23
N LEU A 420 15.83 19.77 -5.91
CA LEU A 420 17.04 19.44 -5.17
C LEU A 420 18.31 19.85 -5.95
N GLU A 421 18.38 19.54 -7.24
CA GLU A 421 19.51 19.92 -8.11
C GLU A 421 19.70 21.43 -8.15
N ARG A 422 18.61 22.21 -8.28
CA ARG A 422 18.70 23.69 -8.27
C ARG A 422 19.21 24.25 -6.96
N ALA A 423 19.01 23.57 -5.84
CA ALA A 423 19.54 23.95 -4.52
C ALA A 423 20.99 23.48 -4.29
N GLY A 424 21.62 22.81 -5.26
CA GLY A 424 22.98 22.30 -5.14
C GLY A 424 23.11 20.93 -4.48
N VAL A 425 22.00 20.18 -4.32
CA VAL A 425 22.04 18.80 -3.84
C VAL A 425 22.57 17.90 -4.95
N GLN A 426 23.48 16.98 -4.62
CA GLN A 426 23.89 15.92 -5.52
C GLN A 426 22.76 14.89 -5.63
N VAL A 427 22.00 14.92 -6.72
CA VAL A 427 20.91 13.98 -6.99
C VAL A 427 21.43 12.78 -7.77
N ILE A 428 21.07 11.58 -7.30
CA ILE A 428 21.37 10.31 -7.93
C ILE A 428 20.05 9.60 -8.25
N TYR A 429 19.90 9.17 -9.48
CA TYR A 429 18.67 8.54 -10.01
C TYR A 429 18.78 7.02 -9.97
N GLY A 430 19.01 6.40 -8.86
CA GLY A 430 18.99 4.95 -8.70
C GLY A 430 19.65 4.13 -9.85
N PHE A 431 19.31 2.87 -9.91
CA PHE A 431 19.80 1.94 -10.97
C PHE A 431 18.80 1.79 -12.11
N VAL A 432 19.29 1.45 -13.32
CA VAL A 432 18.42 1.01 -14.41
C VAL A 432 17.79 -0.36 -14.10
N GLU A 433 18.58 -1.33 -13.63
CA GLU A 433 18.13 -2.71 -13.38
C GLU A 433 17.41 -2.87 -12.03
N TRP A 434 17.81 -2.14 -10.98
CA TRP A 434 17.29 -2.30 -9.62
C TRP A 434 16.53 -1.05 -9.17
N LYS A 435 15.57 -1.24 -8.25
CA LYS A 435 14.90 -0.12 -7.58
C LYS A 435 15.52 0.11 -6.21
N THR A 436 15.86 1.36 -5.88
CA THR A 436 16.32 1.71 -4.54
C THR A 436 15.12 1.79 -3.60
N HIS A 437 14.97 0.78 -2.74
CA HIS A 437 13.84 0.69 -1.81
C HIS A 437 14.26 0.75 -0.34
N ALA A 438 15.54 0.77 -0.03
CA ALA A 438 16.06 1.01 1.31
C ALA A 438 15.68 2.43 1.79
N LYS A 439 15.30 2.57 3.07
CA LYS A 439 14.96 3.84 3.70
C LYS A 439 16.01 4.17 4.73
N VAL A 440 17.01 4.96 4.33
CA VAL A 440 18.17 5.30 5.14
C VAL A 440 18.48 6.77 5.04
N SER A 441 18.68 7.42 6.20
CA SER A 441 19.29 8.75 6.32
C SER A 441 20.61 8.62 7.06
N MET A 442 21.62 9.36 6.61
CA MET A 442 22.93 9.40 7.21
C MET A 442 23.39 10.85 7.35
N VAL A 443 23.68 11.28 8.56
CA VAL A 443 24.17 12.63 8.88
C VAL A 443 25.56 12.51 9.48
N VAL A 444 26.53 13.23 8.91
CA VAL A 444 27.90 13.28 9.41
C VAL A 444 28.14 14.62 10.10
N ARG A 445 28.45 14.56 11.39
CA ARG A 445 28.66 15.71 12.27
C ARG A 445 30.08 15.73 12.78
N ARG A 446 30.70 16.92 12.88
CA ARG A 446 31.97 17.11 13.52
C ARG A 446 31.75 17.22 15.04
N GLU A 447 32.47 16.42 15.81
CA GLU A 447 32.45 16.46 17.28
C GLU A 447 33.90 16.55 17.80
N GLY A 448 34.33 17.77 18.07
CA GLY A 448 35.74 18.07 18.32
C GLY A 448 36.60 17.74 17.10
N GLU A 449 37.61 16.91 17.26
CA GLU A 449 38.53 16.49 16.18
C GLU A 449 38.02 15.26 15.39
N ARG A 450 36.83 14.75 15.71
CA ARG A 450 36.30 13.52 15.13
C ARG A 450 35.02 13.74 14.36
N MET A 451 34.79 12.93 13.34
CA MET A 451 33.49 12.80 12.67
C MET A 451 32.66 11.73 13.34
N ARG A 452 31.42 12.05 13.69
CA ARG A 452 30.41 11.09 14.14
C ARG A 452 29.31 11.03 13.12
N THR A 453 28.86 9.83 12.84
CA THR A 453 27.76 9.59 11.91
C THR A 453 26.53 9.11 12.68
N TYR A 454 25.42 9.75 12.39
CA TYR A 454 24.10 9.43 12.90
C TYR A 454 23.28 8.85 11.77
N CYS A 455 22.63 7.71 12.03
CA CYS A 455 21.85 7.00 11.03
C CYS A 455 20.41 6.83 11.48
N HIS A 456 19.52 6.93 10.52
CA HIS A 456 18.14 6.51 10.62
C HIS A 456 17.88 5.37 9.63
N PHE A 457 17.21 4.31 10.09
CA PHE A 457 16.77 3.17 9.28
C PHE A 457 15.27 3.01 9.44
N GLY A 458 14.51 3.14 8.35
CA GLY A 458 13.05 3.05 8.37
C GLY A 458 12.53 1.80 7.66
N THR A 459 11.53 1.14 8.23
CA THR A 459 10.77 0.09 7.53
C THR A 459 9.82 0.70 6.50
N GLY A 460 9.38 1.95 6.69
CA GLY A 460 8.46 2.71 5.85
C GLY A 460 9.08 3.88 5.11
N ASN A 461 8.33 4.43 4.15
CA ASN A 461 8.77 5.54 3.31
C ASN A 461 8.89 6.86 4.09
N TYR A 462 9.73 7.78 3.60
CA TYR A 462 9.86 9.16 4.08
C TYR A 462 8.70 10.03 3.57
N HIS A 463 7.47 9.69 3.99
CA HIS A 463 6.25 10.35 3.52
C HIS A 463 5.38 10.73 4.72
N PRO A 464 5.33 12.01 5.14
CA PRO A 464 4.64 12.44 6.35
C PRO A 464 3.16 12.05 6.41
N THR A 465 2.45 12.10 5.27
CA THR A 465 1.03 11.75 5.23
C THR A 465 0.82 10.23 5.43
N THR A 466 1.59 9.39 4.73
CA THR A 466 1.44 7.93 4.89
C THR A 466 1.89 7.47 6.28
N ALA A 467 2.87 8.14 6.88
CA ALA A 467 3.34 7.85 8.25
C ALA A 467 2.29 8.12 9.34
N ARG A 468 1.15 8.77 9.02
CA ARG A 468 -0.01 8.91 9.91
C ARG A 468 -0.98 7.74 9.84
N ILE A 469 -0.80 6.87 8.84
CA ILE A 469 -1.73 5.76 8.55
C ILE A 469 -1.02 4.41 8.62
N TYR A 470 0.26 4.34 8.19
CA TYR A 470 1.04 3.12 8.10
C TYR A 470 1.78 2.85 9.41
N THR A 471 1.70 1.61 9.90
CA THR A 471 2.51 1.21 11.05
C THR A 471 3.91 0.83 10.58
N ASP A 472 4.90 1.63 10.96
CA ASP A 472 6.30 1.44 10.61
C ASP A 472 7.23 1.70 11.79
N LEU A 473 8.46 1.24 11.67
CA LEU A 473 9.52 1.49 12.65
C LEU A 473 10.58 2.40 12.07
N SER A 474 10.99 3.38 12.85
CA SER A 474 12.14 4.25 12.59
C SER A 474 13.19 4.03 13.67
N PHE A 475 14.33 3.45 13.30
CA PHE A 475 15.44 3.16 14.21
C PHE A 475 16.54 4.19 14.05
N PHE A 476 16.95 4.81 15.16
CA PHE A 476 18.01 5.80 15.22
C PHE A 476 19.22 5.27 15.98
N THR A 477 20.42 5.46 15.42
CA THR A 477 21.67 4.98 16.01
C THR A 477 22.88 5.84 15.63
N ALA A 478 23.83 5.94 16.55
CA ALA A 478 25.17 6.46 16.31
C ALA A 478 26.25 5.34 16.32
N SER A 479 25.84 4.10 16.16
CA SER A 479 26.75 2.94 16.08
C SER A 479 27.74 3.09 14.93
N ARG A 480 29.03 2.98 15.22
CA ARG A 480 30.10 3.02 14.18
C ARG A 480 29.96 1.91 13.13
N ARG A 481 29.47 0.72 13.55
CA ARG A 481 29.23 -0.41 12.64
C ARG A 481 28.11 -0.08 11.68
N ALA A 482 26.98 0.39 12.18
CA ALA A 482 25.84 0.83 11.37
C ALA A 482 26.21 1.96 10.41
N ALA A 483 26.99 2.94 10.89
CA ALA A 483 27.48 4.07 10.09
C ALA A 483 28.38 3.62 8.92
N ARG A 484 29.33 2.70 9.17
CA ARG A 484 30.19 2.14 8.10
C ARG A 484 29.37 1.39 7.05
N ASP A 485 28.38 0.63 7.47
CA ASP A 485 27.56 -0.15 6.56
C ASP A 485 26.58 0.75 5.78
N ALA A 486 26.02 1.80 6.42
CA ALA A 486 25.22 2.82 5.74
C ALA A 486 26.05 3.54 4.66
N ALA A 487 27.29 3.91 4.96
CA ALA A 487 28.19 4.51 3.97
C ALA A 487 28.45 3.58 2.77
N LYS A 488 28.66 2.28 3.03
CA LYS A 488 28.82 1.27 1.97
C LYS A 488 27.54 1.10 1.13
N LEU A 489 26.36 1.16 1.76
CA LEU A 489 25.07 1.13 1.04
C LEU A 489 24.97 2.37 0.14
N PHE A 490 25.27 3.58 0.63
CA PHE A 490 25.28 4.77 -0.22
C PHE A 490 26.28 4.65 -1.36
N ASN A 491 27.51 4.15 -1.12
CA ASN A 491 28.51 3.95 -2.18
C ASN A 491 28.04 2.91 -3.23
N LEU A 492 27.27 1.89 -2.82
CA LEU A 492 26.61 0.97 -3.77
C LEU A 492 25.62 1.74 -4.66
N VAL A 493 24.70 2.51 -4.06
CA VAL A 493 23.61 3.14 -4.84
C VAL A 493 24.05 4.36 -5.64
N THR A 494 25.17 5.00 -5.28
CA THR A 494 25.68 6.18 -5.98
C THR A 494 26.82 5.88 -6.97
N GLY A 495 27.58 4.83 -6.74
CA GLY A 495 28.83 4.57 -7.50
C GLY A 495 28.98 3.10 -7.93
N TYR A 496 27.95 2.27 -7.79
CA TYR A 496 27.98 0.83 -8.13
C TYR A 496 29.07 0.02 -7.38
N VAL A 497 29.62 0.59 -6.30
CA VAL A 497 30.69 -0.04 -5.53
C VAL A 497 30.11 -1.18 -4.70
N GLN A 498 30.48 -2.41 -5.06
CA GLN A 498 30.02 -3.59 -4.33
C GLN A 498 30.51 -3.58 -2.88
N PRO A 499 29.64 -3.58 -1.88
CA PRO A 499 30.04 -3.49 -0.49
C PRO A 499 30.77 -4.77 -0.05
N LYS A 500 31.96 -4.62 0.54
CA LYS A 500 32.72 -5.73 1.15
C LYS A 500 32.74 -5.56 2.67
N GLY A 501 32.69 -6.68 3.40
CA GLY A 501 32.80 -6.70 4.85
C GLY A 501 31.72 -5.87 5.56
N LEU A 502 30.44 -6.10 5.22
CA LEU A 502 29.32 -5.58 6.01
C LEU A 502 29.34 -6.21 7.40
N GLU A 503 29.12 -5.40 8.42
CA GLU A 503 29.22 -5.81 9.83
C GLU A 503 27.84 -6.08 10.46
N LEU A 504 26.82 -5.34 10.07
CA LEU A 504 25.45 -5.43 10.58
C LEU A 504 24.44 -5.62 9.46
N LEU A 505 24.51 -4.78 8.43
CA LEU A 505 23.54 -4.82 7.35
C LEU A 505 23.71 -6.08 6.50
N THR A 506 22.57 -6.64 6.13
CA THR A 506 22.47 -7.59 5.04
C THR A 506 21.69 -6.94 3.92
N LEU A 507 22.16 -6.99 2.68
CA LEU A 507 21.62 -6.24 1.55
C LEU A 507 21.07 -7.16 0.45
N SER A 508 20.04 -6.72 -0.25
CA SER A 508 19.66 -7.24 -1.55
C SER A 508 20.06 -6.24 -2.66
N PRO A 509 20.26 -6.75 -3.88
CA PRO A 509 20.07 -8.11 -4.40
C PRO A 509 21.29 -9.05 -4.16
N ARG A 510 21.96 -8.91 -3.06
CA ARG A 510 23.21 -9.61 -2.77
C ARG A 510 23.02 -10.89 -1.92
N ASP A 511 22.91 -10.73 -0.59
CA ASP A 511 23.01 -11.81 0.39
C ASP A 511 21.80 -11.91 1.35
N LEU A 512 20.79 -11.05 1.19
CA LEU A 512 19.64 -10.99 2.10
C LEU A 512 18.82 -12.28 2.09
N ARG A 513 18.52 -12.85 0.92
CA ARG A 513 17.81 -14.14 0.83
C ARG A 513 18.62 -15.26 1.47
N ASP A 514 19.90 -15.36 1.17
CA ASP A 514 20.76 -16.43 1.68
C ASP A 514 20.95 -16.32 3.20
N ARG A 515 21.01 -15.10 3.73
CA ARG A 515 21.02 -14.86 5.17
C ARG A 515 19.75 -15.33 5.86
N LEU A 516 18.59 -15.07 5.28
CA LEU A 516 17.31 -15.56 5.80
C LEU A 516 17.23 -17.09 5.75
N LEU A 517 17.64 -17.71 4.65
CA LEU A 517 17.69 -19.16 4.53
C LEU A 517 18.60 -19.78 5.61
N ALA A 518 19.76 -19.18 5.87
CA ALA A 518 20.67 -19.62 6.92
C ALA A 518 20.09 -19.46 8.34
N LEU A 519 19.32 -18.38 8.59
CA LEU A 519 18.65 -18.19 9.88
C LEU A 519 17.54 -19.22 10.10
N ILE A 520 16.76 -19.54 9.07
CA ILE A 520 15.71 -20.57 9.11
C ILE A 520 16.37 -21.96 9.33
N GLU A 521 17.48 -22.25 8.63
CA GLU A 521 18.21 -23.51 8.80
C GLU A 521 18.77 -23.65 10.24
N ALA A 522 19.24 -22.58 10.84
CA ALA A 522 19.72 -22.61 12.23
C ALA A 522 18.59 -23.01 13.20
N GLU A 523 17.36 -22.52 13.02
CA GLU A 523 16.21 -22.95 13.82
C GLU A 523 15.84 -24.40 13.51
N THR A 524 15.92 -24.81 12.25
CA THR A 524 15.71 -26.21 11.83
C THR A 524 16.70 -27.16 12.53
N ALA A 525 17.97 -26.76 12.59
CA ALA A 525 19.01 -27.54 13.29
C ALA A 525 18.74 -27.62 14.80
N ASN A 526 18.33 -26.52 15.45
CA ASN A 526 17.94 -26.52 16.86
C ASN A 526 16.79 -27.50 17.12
N ALA A 527 15.74 -27.47 16.29
CA ALA A 527 14.61 -28.38 16.42
C ALA A 527 15.01 -29.85 16.29
N ARG A 528 15.87 -30.18 15.31
CA ARG A 528 16.37 -31.55 15.09
C ARG A 528 17.15 -32.15 16.25
N VAL A 529 17.77 -31.29 17.07
CA VAL A 529 18.48 -31.74 18.28
C VAL A 529 17.64 -31.60 19.55
N GLY A 530 16.35 -31.32 19.41
CA GLY A 530 15.41 -31.21 20.52
C GLY A 530 15.50 -29.90 21.32
N GLN A 531 16.23 -28.90 20.81
CA GLN A 531 16.24 -27.57 21.42
C GLN A 531 14.99 -26.78 21.02
N PRO A 532 14.51 -25.85 21.87
CA PRO A 532 13.42 -24.95 21.47
C PRO A 532 13.78 -24.16 20.22
N ALA A 533 12.87 -24.18 19.26
CA ALA A 533 13.05 -23.50 17.97
C ALA A 533 11.74 -22.81 17.53
N ALA A 534 11.82 -21.54 17.20
CA ALA A 534 10.66 -20.78 16.76
C ALA A 534 11.05 -19.63 15.83
N ILE A 535 10.13 -19.29 14.92
CA ILE A 535 10.26 -18.15 13.99
C ILE A 535 8.99 -17.32 14.10
N TRP A 536 9.14 -16.01 14.38
CA TRP A 536 8.08 -15.03 14.23
C TRP A 536 8.46 -14.06 13.14
N ALA A 537 7.58 -13.84 12.17
CA ALA A 537 7.85 -12.90 11.09
C ALA A 537 6.62 -12.07 10.75
N LYS A 538 6.81 -10.75 10.69
CA LYS A 538 5.82 -9.78 10.24
C LYS A 538 6.27 -9.13 8.97
N MET A 539 5.38 -9.08 7.95
CA MET A 539 5.66 -8.54 6.62
C MET A 539 4.36 -8.23 5.86
N ASN A 540 4.48 -7.54 4.72
CA ASN A 540 3.30 -7.32 3.87
C ASN A 540 3.03 -8.49 2.94
N SER A 541 4.08 -9.18 2.45
CA SER A 541 3.92 -10.25 1.45
C SER A 541 4.97 -11.35 1.63
N LEU A 542 4.53 -12.60 1.50
CA LEU A 542 5.34 -13.82 1.47
C LEU A 542 5.10 -14.56 0.16
N VAL A 543 6.06 -14.50 -0.78
CA VAL A 543 5.91 -15.02 -2.16
C VAL A 543 7.14 -15.81 -2.62
N ASP A 544 8.32 -15.62 -2.00
CA ASP A 544 9.55 -16.29 -2.44
C ASP A 544 9.48 -17.80 -2.20
N ALA A 545 9.51 -18.59 -3.30
CA ALA A 545 9.38 -20.05 -3.25
C ALA A 545 10.48 -20.72 -2.42
N ARG A 546 11.73 -20.23 -2.51
CA ARG A 546 12.88 -20.80 -1.76
C ARG A 546 12.69 -20.60 -0.25
N ILE A 547 12.22 -19.42 0.15
CA ILE A 547 11.93 -19.14 1.57
C ILE A 547 10.75 -19.98 2.05
N ILE A 548 9.66 -20.09 1.26
CA ILE A 548 8.48 -20.90 1.61
C ILE A 548 8.88 -22.37 1.77
N ASP A 549 9.61 -22.95 0.83
CA ASP A 549 10.07 -24.33 0.91
C ASP A 549 10.94 -24.54 2.15
N LYS A 550 11.80 -23.57 2.48
CA LYS A 550 12.64 -23.63 3.68
C LYS A 550 11.86 -23.56 4.99
N LEU A 551 10.75 -22.80 5.02
CA LEU A 551 9.82 -22.77 6.14
C LEU A 551 9.08 -24.11 6.29
N TYR A 552 8.74 -24.79 5.20
CA TYR A 552 8.16 -26.13 5.23
C TYR A 552 9.13 -27.15 5.85
N GLU A 553 10.40 -27.14 5.42
CA GLU A 553 11.46 -27.99 6.02
C GLU A 553 11.60 -27.73 7.52
N ALA A 554 11.56 -26.46 7.93
CA ALA A 554 11.64 -26.08 9.33
C ALA A 554 10.39 -26.54 10.13
N SER A 555 9.20 -26.41 9.55
CA SER A 555 7.97 -26.90 10.16
C SER A 555 7.98 -28.43 10.38
N ASP A 556 8.43 -29.19 9.38
CA ASP A 556 8.56 -30.65 9.47
C ASP A 556 9.56 -31.07 10.55
N ALA A 557 10.65 -30.32 10.72
CA ALA A 557 11.63 -30.53 11.78
C ALA A 557 11.10 -30.17 13.20
N GLY A 558 9.90 -29.55 13.31
CA GLY A 558 9.29 -29.19 14.59
C GLY A 558 9.46 -27.72 15.01
N VAL A 559 9.97 -26.86 14.12
CA VAL A 559 10.05 -25.40 14.40
C VAL A 559 8.64 -24.81 14.49
N ALA A 560 8.36 -24.07 15.56
CA ALA A 560 7.11 -23.34 15.74
C ALA A 560 7.14 -22.03 14.95
N ILE A 561 6.29 -21.87 13.93
CA ILE A 561 6.34 -20.72 13.01
C ILE A 561 5.03 -19.94 13.10
N ASP A 562 5.12 -18.65 13.46
CA ASP A 562 4.00 -17.72 13.48
C ASP A 562 4.29 -16.54 12.54
N LEU A 563 3.50 -16.42 11.49
CA LEU A 563 3.64 -15.41 10.45
C LEU A 563 2.50 -14.41 10.51
N ILE A 564 2.82 -13.12 10.44
CA ILE A 564 1.86 -12.03 10.31
C ILE A 564 2.06 -11.44 8.92
N VAL A 565 1.20 -11.83 7.98
CA VAL A 565 1.28 -11.43 6.58
C VAL A 565 0.02 -10.65 6.22
N ARG A 566 0.13 -9.33 6.11
CA ARG A 566 -1.02 -8.45 5.87
C ARG A 566 -1.71 -8.74 4.54
N GLY A 567 -0.95 -8.83 3.46
CA GLY A 567 -1.46 -8.94 2.09
C GLY A 567 -1.29 -10.33 1.50
N VAL A 568 -0.40 -10.45 0.52
CA VAL A 568 -0.19 -11.68 -0.26
C VAL A 568 0.60 -12.72 0.53
N CYS A 569 0.03 -13.92 0.65
CA CYS A 569 0.71 -15.10 1.21
C CYS A 569 0.56 -16.29 0.26
N CYS A 570 1.66 -16.76 -0.32
CA CYS A 570 1.68 -17.95 -1.17
C CYS A 570 1.96 -19.25 -0.39
N LEU A 571 2.29 -19.15 0.90
CA LEU A 571 2.50 -20.30 1.78
C LEU A 571 1.15 -20.90 2.22
N ARG A 572 1.03 -22.22 2.23
CA ARG A 572 -0.13 -22.97 2.75
C ARG A 572 0.14 -23.45 4.18
N PRO A 573 -0.52 -22.88 5.20
CA PRO A 573 -0.34 -23.30 6.59
C PRO A 573 -1.17 -24.55 6.93
N GLY A 574 -0.80 -25.28 7.98
CA GLY A 574 -1.62 -26.31 8.60
C GLY A 574 -1.79 -27.59 7.81
N ILE A 575 -1.00 -27.84 6.78
CA ILE A 575 -1.02 -29.07 5.98
C ILE A 575 -0.21 -30.18 6.69
N ALA A 576 -0.86 -31.32 6.94
CA ALA A 576 -0.20 -32.48 7.55
C ALA A 576 0.98 -32.96 6.70
N GLY A 577 2.12 -33.21 7.34
CA GLY A 577 3.36 -33.61 6.67
C GLY A 577 4.05 -32.52 5.85
N LEU A 578 3.61 -31.27 5.93
CA LEU A 578 4.23 -30.13 5.24
C LEU A 578 4.36 -28.90 6.16
N SER A 579 3.27 -28.41 6.69
CA SER A 579 3.21 -27.12 7.40
C SER A 579 2.40 -27.14 8.68
N SER A 580 2.35 -28.29 9.36
CA SER A 580 1.53 -28.49 10.58
C SER A 580 1.88 -27.51 11.71
N ASN A 581 3.13 -27.01 11.76
CA ASN A 581 3.62 -26.10 12.78
C ASN A 581 3.60 -24.63 12.35
N ILE A 582 3.06 -24.32 11.15
CA ILE A 582 2.97 -22.95 10.61
C ILE A 582 1.56 -22.41 10.81
N ARG A 583 1.48 -21.21 11.39
CA ARG A 583 0.27 -20.41 11.47
C ARG A 583 0.48 -19.09 10.75
N VAL A 584 -0.52 -18.64 10.02
CA VAL A 584 -0.50 -17.36 9.31
C VAL A 584 -1.68 -16.52 9.73
N LYS A 585 -1.41 -15.29 10.14
CA LYS A 585 -2.39 -14.29 10.52
C LYS A 585 -2.27 -13.09 9.58
N SER A 586 -3.39 -12.43 9.28
CA SER A 586 -3.46 -11.12 8.65
C SER A 586 -4.15 -10.14 9.59
N ILE A 587 -3.75 -8.88 9.59
CA ILE A 587 -4.34 -7.81 10.39
C ILE A 587 -4.73 -6.68 9.44
N VAL A 588 -6.00 -6.27 9.49
CA VAL A 588 -6.57 -5.14 8.74
C VAL A 588 -7.42 -4.32 9.71
N GLY A 589 -7.30 -2.99 9.70
CA GLY A 589 -8.05 -2.13 10.60
C GLY A 589 -7.69 -0.66 10.39
N ARG A 590 -7.91 0.17 11.42
CA ARG A 590 -7.74 1.62 11.36
C ARG A 590 -6.40 2.07 10.74
N PHE A 591 -5.30 1.40 11.09
CA PHE A 591 -3.98 1.65 10.54
C PHE A 591 -3.54 0.50 9.65
N LEU A 592 -2.69 0.79 8.66
CA LEU A 592 -2.20 -0.20 7.73
C LEU A 592 -0.91 -0.82 8.27
N GLU A 593 -0.95 -2.11 8.63
CA GLU A 593 0.21 -2.87 9.07
C GLU A 593 1.26 -2.96 7.94
N HIS A 594 2.45 -2.38 8.17
CA HIS A 594 3.45 -2.21 7.11
C HIS A 594 4.89 -2.54 7.53
N SER A 595 5.22 -2.49 8.82
CA SER A 595 6.58 -2.82 9.29
C SER A 595 7.00 -4.26 8.97
N ARG A 596 8.29 -4.47 8.75
CA ARG A 596 8.89 -5.79 8.57
C ARG A 596 9.80 -6.09 9.76
N ILE A 597 9.46 -7.16 10.48
CA ILE A 597 10.16 -7.58 11.69
C ILE A 597 10.33 -9.09 11.63
N PHE A 598 11.56 -9.58 11.81
CA PHE A 598 11.87 -11.01 11.78
C PHE A 598 12.56 -11.41 13.07
N VAL A 599 12.08 -12.49 13.70
CA VAL A 599 12.56 -13.00 14.98
C VAL A 599 12.87 -14.48 14.88
N PHE A 600 14.07 -14.86 15.33
CA PHE A 600 14.53 -16.25 15.38
C PHE A 600 14.93 -16.60 16.82
N ALA A 601 14.46 -17.73 17.31
CA ALA A 601 14.54 -18.11 18.72
C ALA A 601 15.95 -18.42 19.22
N SER A 602 16.84 -18.92 18.35
CA SER A 602 18.25 -19.23 18.70
C SER A 602 18.41 -20.19 19.89
N GLY A 603 17.61 -21.25 19.92
CA GLY A 603 17.74 -22.35 20.90
C GLY A 603 17.01 -22.17 22.23
N ALA A 604 16.18 -21.12 22.38
CA ALA A 604 15.37 -20.89 23.59
C ALA A 604 13.92 -20.53 23.24
N ARG A 605 13.00 -20.62 24.21
CA ARG A 605 11.59 -20.28 23.97
C ARG A 605 11.41 -18.78 23.83
N LEU A 606 10.68 -18.34 22.78
CA LEU A 606 10.30 -16.94 22.59
C LEU A 606 9.20 -16.51 23.58
N PRO A 607 9.22 -15.24 24.07
CA PRO A 607 10.27 -14.24 23.85
C PRO A 607 11.43 -14.39 24.84
N HIS A 608 12.65 -14.10 24.40
CA HIS A 608 13.81 -14.05 25.31
C HIS A 608 14.91 -13.14 24.75
N ARG A 609 15.82 -12.68 25.63
CA ARG A 609 16.86 -11.68 25.29
C ARG A 609 17.90 -12.16 24.27
N GLY A 610 18.11 -13.46 24.13
CA GLY A 610 19.05 -14.03 23.16
C GLY A 610 18.45 -14.28 21.79
N ALA A 611 17.17 -14.00 21.58
CA ALA A 611 16.54 -14.10 20.27
C ALA A 611 17.19 -13.12 19.29
N LYS A 612 17.28 -13.51 18.02
CA LYS A 612 17.73 -12.59 16.96
C LYS A 612 16.53 -11.83 16.42
N VAL A 613 16.54 -10.52 16.60
CA VAL A 613 15.47 -9.61 16.13
C VAL A 613 16.01 -8.70 15.06
N PHE A 614 15.30 -8.63 13.94
CA PHE A 614 15.68 -7.80 12.79
C PHE A 614 14.51 -6.89 12.37
N ILE A 615 14.86 -5.70 11.88
CA ILE A 615 13.96 -4.87 11.06
C ILE A 615 14.45 -4.85 9.63
N SER A 616 13.53 -4.66 8.68
CA SER A 616 13.87 -4.70 7.25
C SER A 616 13.01 -3.73 6.43
N SER A 617 13.53 -3.30 5.28
CA SER A 617 12.75 -2.65 4.24
C SER A 617 12.12 -3.66 3.27
N ALA A 618 12.55 -4.93 3.29
CA ALA A 618 12.17 -6.00 2.38
C ALA A 618 11.00 -6.84 2.89
N ASP A 619 10.05 -7.14 2.01
CA ASP A 619 9.16 -8.30 2.14
C ASP A 619 9.86 -9.57 1.62
N TRP A 620 9.33 -10.76 1.94
CA TRP A 620 9.89 -12.02 1.43
C TRP A 620 9.33 -12.36 0.04
N MET A 621 9.79 -11.58 -0.93
CA MET A 621 9.38 -11.68 -2.33
C MET A 621 10.59 -11.70 -3.27
N PRO A 622 10.52 -12.44 -4.42
CA PRO A 622 11.61 -12.45 -5.41
C PRO A 622 12.04 -11.05 -5.83
N ARG A 623 11.09 -10.14 -6.12
CA ARG A 623 11.42 -8.76 -6.52
C ARG A 623 12.22 -7.98 -5.47
N ASN A 624 12.00 -8.23 -4.16
CA ASN A 624 12.74 -7.58 -3.10
C ASN A 624 14.17 -8.13 -2.99
N PHE A 625 14.34 -9.41 -3.27
CA PHE A 625 15.62 -10.08 -3.18
C PHE A 625 16.50 -9.92 -4.42
N ASP A 626 15.88 -9.81 -5.62
CA ASP A 626 16.60 -9.90 -6.89
C ASP A 626 16.63 -8.57 -7.66
N ARG A 627 15.62 -7.68 -7.45
CA ARG A 627 15.43 -6.47 -8.27
C ARG A 627 15.31 -5.18 -7.47
N ARG A 628 15.68 -5.20 -6.18
CA ARG A 628 15.64 -4.03 -5.31
C ARG A 628 16.84 -3.96 -4.40
N VAL A 629 17.29 -2.75 -4.13
CA VAL A 629 18.23 -2.50 -3.04
C VAL A 629 17.41 -2.34 -1.77
N GLU A 630 17.53 -3.32 -0.89
CA GLU A 630 16.85 -3.40 0.41
C GLU A 630 17.89 -3.70 1.50
N TYR A 631 17.50 -3.54 2.76
CA TYR A 631 18.32 -3.94 3.88
C TYR A 631 17.55 -4.77 4.91
N MET A 632 18.29 -5.53 5.69
CA MET A 632 17.88 -6.15 6.95
C MET A 632 18.94 -5.81 8.00
N LEU A 633 18.50 -5.30 9.16
CA LEU A 633 19.35 -4.81 10.25
C LEU A 633 19.01 -5.52 11.56
N PRO A 634 19.99 -6.14 12.28
CA PRO A 634 19.77 -6.69 13.62
C PRO A 634 19.60 -5.58 14.66
N LEU A 635 18.70 -5.77 15.60
CA LEU A 635 18.52 -4.89 16.76
C LEU A 635 19.35 -5.41 17.93
N GLU A 636 20.59 -4.93 18.07
CA GLU A 636 21.54 -5.39 19.10
C GLU A 636 21.38 -4.62 20.44
N ASN A 637 20.85 -3.38 20.40
CA ASN A 637 20.60 -2.63 21.64
C ASN A 637 19.53 -3.34 22.48
N PRO A 638 19.85 -3.77 23.73
CA PRO A 638 18.93 -4.60 24.52
C PRO A 638 17.56 -3.98 24.79
N THR A 639 17.50 -2.65 24.91
CA THR A 639 16.22 -1.94 25.12
C THR A 639 15.38 -1.95 23.86
N VAL A 640 15.96 -1.60 22.72
CA VAL A 640 15.28 -1.59 21.43
C VAL A 640 14.84 -3.00 21.04
N HIS A 641 15.72 -3.98 21.26
CA HIS A 641 15.41 -5.40 21.06
C HIS A 641 14.16 -5.82 21.87
N ALA A 642 14.16 -5.53 23.17
CA ALA A 642 13.03 -5.87 24.04
C ALA A 642 11.74 -5.11 23.65
N GLN A 643 11.84 -3.85 23.28
CA GLN A 643 10.68 -3.05 22.83
C GLN A 643 10.04 -3.64 21.57
N VAL A 644 10.83 -4.00 20.57
CA VAL A 644 10.30 -4.59 19.35
C VAL A 644 9.79 -6.02 19.59
N LEU A 645 10.52 -6.84 20.33
CA LEU A 645 10.14 -8.23 20.63
C LEU A 645 8.92 -8.31 21.56
N ASP A 646 9.01 -7.70 22.75
CA ASP A 646 8.06 -7.92 23.85
C ASP A 646 6.80 -7.04 23.74
N GLN A 647 6.86 -5.96 22.94
CA GLN A 647 5.72 -5.07 22.73
C GLN A 647 5.18 -5.18 21.31
N VAL A 648 5.96 -4.83 20.29
CA VAL A 648 5.42 -4.79 18.92
C VAL A 648 5.04 -6.19 18.44
N MET A 649 5.95 -7.16 18.51
CA MET A 649 5.67 -8.51 17.99
C MET A 649 4.59 -9.22 18.81
N ILE A 650 4.64 -9.15 20.14
CA ILE A 650 3.61 -9.80 20.97
C ILE A 650 2.25 -9.17 20.75
N ALA A 651 2.13 -7.82 20.66
CA ALA A 651 0.86 -7.16 20.38
C ALA A 651 0.25 -7.64 19.05
N ASN A 652 1.06 -7.75 18.00
CA ASN A 652 0.61 -8.27 16.72
C ASN A 652 0.18 -9.75 16.79
N LEU A 653 0.87 -10.58 17.58
CA LEU A 653 0.53 -11.99 17.75
C LEU A 653 -0.76 -12.20 18.55
N ILE A 654 -1.03 -11.38 19.57
CA ILE A 654 -2.21 -11.53 20.45
C ILE A 654 -3.44 -10.77 19.97
N ASP A 655 -3.31 -9.85 18.99
CA ASP A 655 -4.48 -9.17 18.41
C ASP A 655 -5.53 -10.20 17.98
N ASN A 656 -6.78 -9.94 18.32
CA ASN A 656 -7.92 -10.80 18.00
C ASN A 656 -9.20 -10.05 17.60
N GLU A 657 -9.12 -8.71 17.48
CA GLU A 657 -10.24 -7.89 17.01
C GLU A 657 -10.10 -7.48 15.54
N GLN A 658 -8.86 -7.38 15.04
CA GLN A 658 -8.53 -6.93 13.69
C GLN A 658 -7.81 -8.02 12.87
N SER A 659 -7.98 -9.27 13.25
CA SER A 659 -7.19 -10.40 12.75
C SER A 659 -8.01 -11.42 11.97
N TRP A 660 -7.39 -11.98 10.95
CA TRP A 660 -7.88 -13.16 10.20
C TRP A 660 -6.83 -14.26 10.22
N THR A 661 -7.26 -15.50 10.35
CA THR A 661 -6.41 -16.68 10.22
C THR A 661 -6.49 -17.22 8.80
N LEU A 662 -5.34 -17.48 8.16
CA LEU A 662 -5.28 -18.16 6.87
C LEU A 662 -5.46 -19.67 7.09
N LEU A 663 -6.46 -20.25 6.43
CA LEU A 663 -6.76 -21.67 6.47
C LEU A 663 -5.95 -22.46 5.42
N PRO A 664 -5.82 -23.80 5.58
CA PRO A 664 -5.17 -24.67 4.59
C PRO A 664 -5.79 -24.60 3.19
N THR A 665 -7.03 -24.17 3.08
CA THR A 665 -7.79 -24.01 1.82
C THR A 665 -7.41 -22.74 1.06
N GLY A 666 -6.77 -21.74 1.73
CA GLY A 666 -6.51 -20.42 1.18
C GLY A 666 -7.55 -19.37 1.61
N ALA A 667 -8.66 -19.78 2.20
CA ALA A 667 -9.64 -18.86 2.78
C ALA A 667 -9.09 -18.20 4.04
N TYR A 668 -9.50 -16.97 4.27
CA TYR A 668 -9.23 -16.25 5.51
C TYR A 668 -10.49 -16.24 6.39
N GLN A 669 -10.32 -16.62 7.63
CA GLN A 669 -11.38 -16.62 8.62
C GLN A 669 -11.11 -15.53 9.66
N ARG A 670 -12.08 -14.64 9.85
CA ARG A 670 -12.00 -13.61 10.90
C ARG A 670 -11.91 -14.27 12.28
N VAL A 671 -10.99 -13.80 13.10
CA VAL A 671 -10.84 -14.27 14.46
C VAL A 671 -12.01 -13.74 15.30
N VAL A 672 -12.73 -14.64 15.95
CA VAL A 672 -13.78 -14.27 16.89
C VAL A 672 -13.13 -14.04 18.25
N PRO A 673 -13.17 -12.82 18.82
CA PRO A 673 -12.58 -12.54 20.12
C PRO A 673 -13.27 -13.35 21.21
N GLY A 674 -12.47 -14.02 22.04
CA GLY A 674 -12.96 -14.66 23.27
C GLY A 674 -13.19 -13.64 24.41
N LYS A 675 -13.19 -14.12 25.65
CA LYS A 675 -13.35 -13.25 26.85
C LYS A 675 -12.27 -12.16 26.95
N ARG A 676 -11.07 -12.39 26.43
CA ARG A 676 -9.96 -11.44 26.41
C ARG A 676 -9.86 -10.83 25.02
N ARG A 677 -10.44 -9.65 24.87
CA ARG A 677 -10.36 -8.86 23.65
C ARG A 677 -9.07 -8.05 23.63
N PHE A 678 -8.40 -7.98 22.50
CA PHE A 678 -7.20 -7.18 22.33
C PHE A 678 -7.14 -6.60 20.91
N ASN A 679 -7.12 -5.26 20.85
CA ASN A 679 -6.96 -4.48 19.65
C ASN A 679 -5.60 -3.80 19.67
N LEU A 680 -4.71 -4.18 18.79
CA LEU A 680 -3.33 -3.66 18.80
C LEU A 680 -3.25 -2.17 18.49
N HIS A 681 -4.09 -1.65 17.59
CA HIS A 681 -4.09 -0.23 17.24
C HIS A 681 -4.55 0.61 18.44
N HIS A 682 -5.63 0.22 19.10
CA HIS A 682 -6.09 0.88 20.31
C HIS A 682 -5.03 0.81 21.43
N TYR A 683 -4.39 -0.36 21.59
CA TYR A 683 -3.33 -0.54 22.60
C TYR A 683 -2.19 0.47 22.39
N PHE A 684 -1.65 0.62 21.18
CA PHE A 684 -0.55 1.56 20.93
C PHE A 684 -0.99 3.03 20.92
N MET A 685 -2.23 3.35 20.58
CA MET A 685 -2.75 4.71 20.74
C MET A 685 -2.82 5.14 22.22
N THR A 686 -3.11 4.23 23.12
CA THR A 686 -3.38 4.52 24.56
C THR A 686 -2.20 4.24 25.49
N ASN A 687 -1.22 3.43 25.03
CA ASN A 687 -0.07 3.05 25.88
C ASN A 687 1.19 3.87 25.56
N PRO A 688 2.18 3.84 26.47
CA PRO A 688 3.40 4.61 26.32
C PRO A 688 4.15 4.33 25.04
N SER A 689 4.85 5.39 24.59
CA SER A 689 5.77 5.39 23.49
C SER A 689 6.88 4.34 23.62
N LEU A 690 7.29 3.72 22.50
CA LEU A 690 8.44 2.82 22.46
C LEU A 690 9.77 3.54 22.67
N SER A 691 9.89 4.80 22.22
CA SER A 691 11.14 5.56 22.28
C SER A 691 11.58 5.90 23.71
N GLY A 692 10.68 5.84 24.66
CA GLY A 692 10.89 6.12 26.07
C GLY A 692 9.58 6.50 26.74
N ARG A 693 9.57 6.48 28.09
CA ARG A 693 8.37 6.76 28.85
C ARG A 693 8.35 8.16 29.46
N GLY A 694 9.50 8.82 29.48
CA GLY A 694 9.67 10.13 30.07
C GLY A 694 9.08 10.30 31.48
N HIS A 695 9.12 11.51 31.97
CA HIS A 695 8.51 11.88 33.25
C HIS A 695 6.97 11.86 33.24
N ALA A 696 6.35 12.02 32.07
CA ALA A 696 4.89 12.06 31.91
C ALA A 696 4.18 10.76 32.33
N LEU A 697 4.93 9.66 32.47
CA LEU A 697 4.41 8.34 32.81
C LEU A 697 5.04 7.76 34.08
N ALA A 698 5.73 8.59 34.87
CA ALA A 698 6.23 8.21 36.17
C ALA A 698 5.07 7.71 37.04
N GLY A 699 5.13 6.43 37.42
CA GLY A 699 4.10 5.79 38.24
C GLY A 699 3.04 4.96 37.51
N LYS A 700 3.02 4.91 36.16
CA LYS A 700 2.15 3.98 35.42
C LYS A 700 2.93 2.74 34.97
N GLU A 701 2.51 1.57 35.43
CA GLU A 701 3.04 0.30 34.92
C GLU A 701 2.53 0.06 33.50
N VAL A 702 3.46 -0.27 32.60
CA VAL A 702 3.07 -0.73 31.25
C VAL A 702 2.51 -2.14 31.37
N PRO A 703 1.32 -2.39 30.78
CA PRO A 703 0.79 -3.74 30.73
C PRO A 703 1.80 -4.70 30.11
N LYS A 704 2.23 -5.71 30.84
CA LYS A 704 3.08 -6.77 30.30
C LYS A 704 2.23 -7.64 29.40
N LEU A 705 2.47 -7.56 28.09
CA LEU A 705 1.83 -8.44 27.12
C LEU A 705 2.33 -9.88 27.32
N ARG A 706 1.43 -10.84 27.29
CA ARG A 706 1.74 -12.26 27.44
C ARG A 706 1.05 -13.05 26.33
N LEU A 707 1.81 -13.91 25.66
CA LEU A 707 1.22 -14.95 24.80
C LEU A 707 0.47 -15.95 25.68
N ALA A 708 -0.73 -16.35 25.23
CA ALA A 708 -1.35 -17.55 25.81
C ALA A 708 -0.40 -18.74 25.58
N GLN A 709 -0.18 -19.55 26.60
CA GLN A 709 0.58 -20.78 26.43
C GLN A 709 -0.10 -21.61 25.33
N ARG A 710 0.68 -22.17 24.41
CA ARG A 710 0.18 -23.16 23.44
C ARG A 710 -0.42 -24.30 24.26
N GLY A 711 -1.74 -24.38 24.32
CA GLY A 711 -2.41 -25.53 24.92
C GLY A 711 -1.94 -26.78 24.18
N GLY A 712 -1.35 -27.73 24.88
CA GLY A 712 -1.25 -29.09 24.39
C GLY A 712 -2.65 -29.53 23.99
N ALA A 713 -2.74 -30.24 22.87
CA ALA A 713 -3.97 -30.85 22.43
C ALA A 713 -4.57 -31.63 23.63
N GLU A 714 -5.69 -31.16 24.18
CA GLU A 714 -6.54 -32.01 24.94
C GLU A 714 -7.10 -33.05 24.00
N THR A 715 -6.47 -34.23 24.02
CA THR A 715 -7.07 -35.45 23.56
C THR A 715 -8.35 -35.67 24.38
N ARG A 716 -9.49 -35.41 23.78
CA ARG A 716 -10.75 -36.07 24.06
C ARG A 716 -11.40 -36.55 22.78
#